data_8ff1714ad3976732e440675d2cc0d484
#
_entry.id   8ff1714ad3976732e440675d2cc0d484
#
_cell.length_a   1.000
_cell.length_b   1.000
_cell.length_c   1.000
_cell.angle_alpha   90.00
_cell.angle_beta   90.00
_cell.angle_gamma   90.00
#
_symmetry.space_group_name_H-M   'P 1'
#
loop_
_entity.id
_entity.type
_entity.pdbx_description
1 polymer ?
#
loop_
_entity_poly.entity_id
_entity_poly.type
_entity_poly.pdbx_seq_one_letter_code
_entity_poly.pdbx_strand_id
1 'polypeptide(L)'
;MMHGRSRALPRIVRWLLLPCLGLAVSGAVGAQVLEISAADVSGAGWTVQHPRVTLATSAQGDQLRLAVGAVQAGRRKLWRRARLQCGLQTTQGWACPQGYLVVDGSPWGALHGDGQVQLRQVGGSGQAVLAVRGVQFGSARVQVQSTAAGQWHLTGAGSLPVAGLVRAFTLLPASWQTSGQARWQVRAQGASWAQARQMAFGLQGSQLQFSSPDGLQGAQGVALQLQGAGVYSGRWHGSARLRWTAGGILWSPWYWTAPAEPVQVQTHWQQTSRAWQLDEGSLRWPGLGRGGFALYWPTQSGVLRWQIRDMNVGMAPLYANWIKPLALPGGLAAGLQVSGQVRFSVAGEGGLNALRWDLRNATVSSPNRLLAMTGVNSRGAWSRTGKISAATLRWQSGALYRIPVGPLHADLVVDPQGFHLQQPFTLTMLGGGLHFRQLAARWTGPRSGFSMSGDLQGVSMAQLTRIMHWPPFTGTVSATIPELQYHAGDISTSGALSAQVFGGTVRVNDLHVENFFGVLPLLHANVEISGVRLKPLTDAFHFGYISGVLNGDVKNLALLNWSPEAFDAQFHTVPVPGVRQEISYAAVQSLTRLGGGDGIGGFFQGLFLRMFKTFAYAHLGMGVRLRHGVAELSGVGIEDSGFVILQGQGLPRVDIVGYNRRVNWNELLARLQTAMRGGARVQTGE
;
A
#
# COMPACT_ATOMS: atom_id res chain seq x y z
N MET A 1 33.00 50.98 -16.91
CA MET A 1 34.40 50.78 -17.22
C MET A 1 34.78 49.33 -17.01
N MET A 2 34.99 48.67 -18.10
CA MET A 2 35.28 47.25 -18.23
C MET A 2 36.74 46.97 -17.91
N HIS A 3 37.02 45.93 -17.14
CA HIS A 3 38.32 45.26 -17.18
C HIS A 3 38.07 43.74 -17.29
N GLY A 4 38.14 43.29 -18.54
CA GLY A 4 38.24 41.87 -18.87
C GLY A 4 39.63 41.36 -18.46
N ARG A 5 39.67 40.38 -17.56
CA ARG A 5 40.85 39.55 -17.32
C ARG A 5 40.67 38.24 -18.08
N SER A 6 41.27 38.17 -19.27
CA SER A 6 41.57 36.92 -19.93
C SER A 6 42.57 36.13 -19.07
N ARG A 7 42.14 35.09 -18.39
CA ARG A 7 43.05 34.16 -17.73
C ARG A 7 43.64 33.24 -18.79
N ALA A 8 44.84 33.55 -19.23
CA ALA A 8 45.69 32.66 -19.99
C ALA A 8 45.89 31.36 -19.16
N LEU A 9 45.59 30.22 -19.77
CA LEU A 9 45.92 28.90 -19.23
C LEU A 9 47.43 28.86 -18.93
N PRO A 10 47.83 28.34 -17.75
CA PRO A 10 49.25 28.24 -17.43
C PRO A 10 49.92 27.30 -18.43
N ARG A 11 50.96 27.78 -19.05
CA ARG A 11 51.87 27.09 -19.97
C ARG A 11 52.45 25.77 -19.40
N ILE A 12 52.16 25.44 -18.16
CA ILE A 12 52.66 24.31 -17.36
C ILE A 12 52.17 22.96 -17.92
N VAL A 13 50.96 22.86 -18.50
CA VAL A 13 50.52 21.60 -19.12
C VAL A 13 51.30 21.26 -20.39
N ARG A 14 51.82 22.27 -21.05
CA ARG A 14 52.72 22.07 -22.20
C ARG A 14 54.13 21.54 -21.78
N TRP A 15 54.53 21.78 -20.54
CA TRP A 15 55.83 21.33 -20.00
C TRP A 15 55.82 19.91 -19.42
N LEU A 16 54.70 19.40 -18.98
CA LEU A 16 54.58 18.01 -18.56
C LEU A 16 54.59 16.99 -19.73
N LEU A 17 54.43 17.48 -20.96
CA LEU A 17 54.55 16.68 -22.21
C LEU A 17 55.69 17.13 -23.13
N LEU A 18 56.53 18.08 -22.72
CA LEU A 18 57.74 18.42 -23.47
C LEU A 18 58.83 17.40 -23.18
N PRO A 19 59.44 16.83 -24.19
CA PRO A 19 60.56 15.93 -24.03
C PRO A 19 61.71 16.63 -23.33
N CYS A 20 62.23 16.06 -22.28
CA CYS A 20 63.63 16.34 -21.93
C CYS A 20 64.45 15.97 -23.16
N LEU A 21 64.77 16.99 -23.95
CA LEU A 21 65.74 16.89 -24.99
C LEU A 21 67.00 16.26 -24.41
N GLY A 22 67.50 15.26 -25.11
CA GLY A 22 68.74 14.55 -24.80
C GLY A 22 69.85 15.49 -24.41
N LEU A 23 70.11 15.60 -23.13
CA LEU A 23 71.39 15.92 -22.60
C LEU A 23 72.18 14.61 -22.49
N ALA A 24 72.93 14.34 -23.55
CA ALA A 24 74.04 13.42 -23.42
C ALA A 24 75.06 14.06 -22.51
N VAL A 25 74.94 13.77 -21.22
CA VAL A 25 76.03 14.07 -20.26
C VAL A 25 76.80 12.79 -20.09
N SER A 26 77.84 12.66 -20.85
CA SER A 26 78.94 11.75 -20.57
C SER A 26 79.74 12.27 -19.37
N GLY A 27 79.68 11.60 -18.25
CA GLY A 27 80.55 11.91 -17.12
C GLY A 27 79.93 11.63 -15.75
N ALA A 28 80.61 10.68 -15.04
CA ALA A 28 80.47 10.37 -13.62
C ALA A 28 79.15 9.72 -13.13
N VAL A 29 79.31 8.51 -12.64
CA VAL A 29 78.29 7.70 -11.96
C VAL A 29 77.92 8.34 -10.63
N GLY A 30 77.05 9.35 -10.69
CA GLY A 30 76.42 9.92 -9.53
C GLY A 30 74.88 9.83 -9.72
N ALA A 31 74.16 9.37 -8.72
CA ALA A 31 72.69 9.34 -8.76
C ALA A 31 72.16 10.77 -9.02
N GLN A 32 71.47 10.95 -10.16
CA GLN A 32 70.84 12.23 -10.51
C GLN A 32 69.39 12.17 -10.17
N VAL A 33 68.88 13.18 -9.53
CA VAL A 33 67.45 13.30 -9.15
C VAL A 33 66.84 14.53 -9.83
N LEU A 34 65.84 14.31 -10.69
CA LEU A 34 65.04 15.37 -11.27
C LEU A 34 63.71 15.40 -10.54
N GLU A 35 63.33 16.51 -9.95
CA GLU A 35 62.05 16.74 -9.30
C GLU A 35 61.29 17.85 -10.01
N ILE A 36 60.02 17.54 -10.37
CA ILE A 36 59.07 18.49 -10.92
C ILE A 36 57.86 18.53 -9.98
N SER A 37 57.51 19.70 -9.47
CA SER A 37 56.37 19.86 -8.58
C SER A 37 55.55 21.12 -8.95
N ALA A 38 54.28 21.08 -8.62
CA ALA A 38 53.35 22.22 -8.74
C ALA A 38 52.52 22.35 -7.47
N ALA A 39 52.07 23.57 -7.14
CA ALA A 39 51.19 23.74 -6.00
C ALA A 39 49.83 23.08 -6.25
N ASP A 40 49.19 23.42 -7.34
CA ASP A 40 47.92 22.84 -7.77
C ASP A 40 47.85 22.73 -9.30
N VAL A 41 47.25 21.66 -9.78
CA VAL A 41 46.86 21.49 -11.18
C VAL A 41 45.35 21.30 -11.25
N SER A 42 44.65 22.16 -11.98
CA SER A 42 43.19 22.12 -12.08
C SER A 42 42.70 22.08 -13.51
N GLY A 43 41.62 21.44 -13.72
CA GLY A 43 40.84 21.33 -14.96
C GLY A 43 39.35 21.58 -14.72
N ALA A 44 38.56 21.38 -15.73
CA ALA A 44 37.10 21.53 -15.65
C ALA A 44 36.48 20.58 -14.60
N GLY A 45 36.25 21.08 -13.38
CA GLY A 45 35.61 20.35 -12.31
C GLY A 45 36.49 19.43 -11.48
N TRP A 46 37.83 19.49 -11.64
CA TRP A 46 38.78 18.75 -10.80
C TRP A 46 39.99 19.57 -10.42
N THR A 47 40.61 19.25 -9.31
CA THR A 47 41.86 19.84 -8.83
C THR A 47 42.73 18.77 -8.19
N VAL A 48 44.00 18.73 -8.55
CA VAL A 48 45.06 17.91 -7.94
C VAL A 48 45.98 18.82 -7.18
N GLN A 49 46.12 18.59 -5.89
CA GLN A 49 46.96 19.40 -5.01
C GLN A 49 48.36 18.81 -4.89
N HIS A 50 49.35 19.62 -4.91
CA HIS A 50 50.78 19.29 -4.71
C HIS A 50 51.27 18.09 -5.54
N PRO A 51 51.00 18.03 -6.87
CA PRO A 51 51.58 16.96 -7.69
C PRO A 51 53.09 17.08 -7.73
N ARG A 52 53.77 15.93 -7.54
CA ARG A 52 55.24 15.82 -7.57
C ARG A 52 55.63 14.62 -8.38
N VAL A 53 56.55 14.79 -9.30
CA VAL A 53 57.18 13.78 -10.11
C VAL A 53 58.64 13.79 -9.78
N THR A 54 59.21 12.68 -9.30
CA THR A 54 60.62 12.52 -9.01
C THR A 54 61.18 11.39 -9.87
N LEU A 55 62.18 11.71 -10.66
CA LEU A 55 62.94 10.77 -11.46
C LEU A 55 64.33 10.66 -10.85
N ALA A 56 64.70 9.47 -10.42
CA ALA A 56 66.04 9.18 -9.88
C ALA A 56 66.74 8.15 -10.80
N THR A 57 67.86 8.55 -11.34
CA THR A 57 68.70 7.68 -12.16
C THR A 57 69.84 7.14 -11.30
N SER A 58 70.12 5.85 -11.36
CA SER A 58 71.19 5.22 -10.61
C SER A 58 71.76 4.02 -11.38
N ALA A 59 72.97 3.54 -10.95
CA ALA A 59 73.60 2.33 -11.51
C ALA A 59 72.74 1.05 -11.34
N GLN A 60 71.76 1.09 -10.43
CA GLN A 60 70.80 -0.04 -10.18
C GLN A 60 69.52 0.08 -11.00
N GLY A 61 69.40 1.09 -11.87
CA GLY A 61 68.25 1.39 -12.70
C GLY A 61 67.55 2.68 -12.31
N ASP A 62 66.72 3.18 -13.23
CA ASP A 62 65.95 4.43 -13.06
C ASP A 62 64.69 4.15 -12.25
N GLN A 63 64.36 5.06 -11.33
CA GLN A 63 63.17 5.02 -10.51
C GLN A 63 62.31 6.23 -10.75
N LEU A 64 60.97 5.97 -10.93
CA LEU A 64 59.95 6.99 -11.00
C LEU A 64 59.14 6.98 -9.72
N ARG A 65 58.94 8.15 -9.10
CA ARG A 65 58.02 8.37 -8.00
C ARG A 65 57.03 9.45 -8.40
N LEU A 66 55.77 9.09 -8.41
CA LEU A 66 54.64 10.03 -8.58
C LEU A 66 53.96 10.20 -7.22
N ALA A 67 53.84 11.43 -6.75
CA ALA A 67 53.12 11.76 -5.54
C ALA A 67 52.11 12.86 -5.85
N VAL A 68 50.91 12.70 -5.38
CA VAL A 68 49.87 13.70 -5.46
C VAL A 68 49.25 13.89 -4.06
N GLY A 69 48.93 15.13 -3.74
CA GLY A 69 48.17 15.45 -2.55
C GLY A 69 46.69 15.12 -2.71
N ALA A 70 45.81 15.99 -2.25
CA ALA A 70 44.39 15.73 -2.40
C ALA A 70 43.93 15.86 -3.86
N VAL A 71 43.08 14.96 -4.29
CA VAL A 71 42.35 15.06 -5.55
C VAL A 71 40.90 15.40 -5.24
N GLN A 72 40.40 16.46 -5.87
CA GLN A 72 39.03 16.94 -5.70
C GLN A 72 38.29 16.89 -7.03
N ALA A 73 37.02 16.49 -6.98
CA ALA A 73 36.07 16.61 -8.09
C ALA A 73 34.92 17.51 -7.64
N GLY A 74 34.87 18.72 -8.21
CA GLY A 74 34.00 19.79 -7.72
C GLY A 74 34.32 20.16 -6.26
N ARG A 75 33.37 20.05 -5.34
CA ARG A 75 33.56 20.28 -3.90
C ARG A 75 33.97 19.05 -3.10
N ARG A 76 34.12 17.88 -3.74
CA ARG A 76 34.39 16.61 -3.04
C ARG A 76 35.85 16.21 -3.15
N LYS A 77 36.46 15.89 -2.02
CA LYS A 77 37.78 15.24 -1.99
C LYS A 77 37.61 13.75 -2.28
N LEU A 78 38.27 13.27 -3.34
CA LEU A 78 38.25 11.86 -3.70
C LEU A 78 39.29 11.06 -2.90
N TRP A 79 40.48 11.65 -2.64
CA TRP A 79 41.49 11.10 -1.73
C TRP A 79 42.39 12.20 -1.18
N ARG A 80 43.20 11.89 -0.15
CA ARG A 80 44.07 12.84 0.52
C ARG A 80 45.50 12.77 0.06
N ARG A 81 45.99 11.59 -0.27
CA ARG A 81 47.34 11.34 -0.80
C ARG A 81 47.35 10.14 -1.70
N ALA A 82 48.09 10.19 -2.81
CA ALA A 82 48.39 9.02 -3.61
C ALA A 82 49.90 9.03 -3.99
N ARG A 83 50.52 7.85 -3.93
CA ARG A 83 51.94 7.67 -4.30
C ARG A 83 52.03 6.42 -5.15
N LEU A 84 52.76 6.52 -6.28
CA LEU A 84 53.19 5.42 -7.10
C LEU A 84 54.71 5.46 -7.17
N GLN A 85 55.33 4.32 -6.92
CA GLN A 85 56.79 4.13 -7.04
C GLN A 85 57.06 2.91 -7.92
N CYS A 86 57.99 3.04 -8.86
CA CYS A 86 58.36 1.95 -9.77
C CYS A 86 59.74 2.06 -10.40
N GLY A 87 60.27 0.94 -10.88
CA GLY A 87 61.44 0.93 -11.79
C GLY A 87 61.00 1.44 -13.17
N LEU A 88 61.73 2.40 -13.72
CA LEU A 88 61.46 3.02 -15.01
C LEU A 88 62.21 2.31 -16.13
N GLN A 89 61.51 1.99 -17.22
CA GLN A 89 62.06 1.50 -18.48
C GLN A 89 61.90 2.59 -19.55
N THR A 90 62.95 2.91 -20.31
CA THR A 90 62.98 4.02 -21.26
C THR A 90 63.12 3.61 -22.73
N THR A 91 63.12 2.31 -23.08
CA THR A 91 63.42 1.80 -24.41
C THR A 91 62.44 2.22 -25.54
N GLN A 92 61.17 2.45 -25.23
CA GLN A 92 60.14 2.91 -26.19
C GLN A 92 59.20 3.98 -25.62
N GLY A 93 59.71 4.91 -24.88
CA GLY A 93 59.00 5.85 -24.05
C GLY A 93 59.20 5.51 -22.56
N TRP A 94 58.42 6.10 -21.70
CA TRP A 94 58.56 5.86 -20.27
C TRP A 94 57.53 4.78 -19.84
N ALA A 95 58.00 3.68 -19.38
CA ALA A 95 57.20 2.59 -18.90
C ALA A 95 57.58 2.20 -17.46
N CYS A 96 56.58 2.04 -16.66
CA CYS A 96 56.62 1.61 -15.28
C CYS A 96 55.82 0.27 -15.19
N PRO A 97 56.44 -0.85 -15.56
CA PRO A 97 55.71 -2.09 -15.72
C PRO A 97 55.29 -2.72 -14.40
N GLN A 98 56.05 -2.48 -13.34
CA GLN A 98 55.78 -2.93 -11.99
C GLN A 98 55.98 -1.79 -11.00
N GLY A 99 54.91 -1.29 -10.45
CA GLY A 99 54.92 -0.22 -9.47
C GLY A 99 54.03 -0.55 -8.30
N TYR A 100 54.29 0.09 -7.18
CA TYR A 100 53.50 -0.01 -5.99
C TYR A 100 52.73 1.27 -5.78
N LEU A 101 51.38 1.14 -5.70
CA LEU A 101 50.47 2.25 -5.49
C LEU A 101 49.96 2.28 -4.04
N VAL A 102 50.04 3.43 -3.38
CA VAL A 102 49.44 3.67 -2.08
C VAL A 102 48.50 4.89 -2.21
N VAL A 103 47.26 4.75 -1.79
CA VAL A 103 46.30 5.86 -1.76
C VAL A 103 45.68 5.95 -0.36
N ASP A 104 45.86 7.10 0.30
CA ASP A 104 45.30 7.36 1.62
C ASP A 104 44.04 8.21 1.55
N GLY A 105 43.09 7.94 2.45
CA GLY A 105 41.88 8.73 2.60
C GLY A 105 40.92 8.65 1.42
N SER A 106 40.98 7.51 0.69
CA SER A 106 40.00 7.21 -0.35
C SER A 106 38.67 6.74 0.26
N PRO A 107 37.55 6.80 -0.49
CA PRO A 107 36.28 6.23 -0.06
C PRO A 107 36.31 4.73 0.25
N TRP A 108 37.34 4.02 -0.25
CA TRP A 108 37.58 2.60 0.00
C TRP A 108 38.53 2.34 1.18
N GLY A 109 38.97 3.39 1.88
CA GLY A 109 39.99 3.33 2.92
C GLY A 109 41.39 3.55 2.39
N ALA A 110 42.44 3.11 3.11
CA ALA A 110 43.79 3.09 2.60
C ALA A 110 43.95 1.97 1.55
N LEU A 111 44.37 2.33 0.36
CA LEU A 111 44.47 1.41 -0.76
C LEU A 111 45.94 1.10 -1.03
N HIS A 112 46.25 -0.18 -1.17
CA HIS A 112 47.56 -0.70 -1.55
C HIS A 112 47.39 -1.62 -2.76
N GLY A 113 48.19 -1.47 -3.77
CA GLY A 113 48.08 -2.30 -4.97
C GLY A 113 49.18 -2.10 -5.98
N ASP A 114 49.16 -2.92 -7.02
CA ASP A 114 50.07 -2.81 -8.13
C ASP A 114 49.61 -1.69 -9.07
N GLY A 115 50.56 -0.89 -9.53
CA GLY A 115 50.34 0.18 -10.50
C GLY A 115 51.28 0.05 -11.70
N GLN A 116 50.73 0.23 -12.90
CA GLN A 116 51.50 0.29 -14.15
C GLN A 116 51.22 1.63 -14.82
N VAL A 117 52.27 2.29 -15.27
CA VAL A 117 52.16 3.52 -16.04
C VAL A 117 52.99 3.39 -17.32
N GLN A 118 52.43 3.75 -18.45
CA GLN A 118 53.11 3.85 -19.73
C GLN A 118 52.83 5.22 -20.34
N LEU A 119 53.89 5.91 -20.72
CA LEU A 119 53.82 7.17 -21.40
C LEU A 119 54.60 7.05 -22.72
N ARG A 120 53.94 7.30 -23.83
CA ARG A 120 54.54 7.22 -25.16
C ARG A 120 54.22 8.50 -25.93
N GLN A 121 55.21 9.09 -26.53
CA GLN A 121 55.04 10.25 -27.41
C GLN A 121 55.65 9.98 -28.77
N VAL A 122 54.88 10.19 -29.85
CA VAL A 122 55.35 10.02 -31.23
C VAL A 122 54.79 11.18 -32.07
N GLY A 123 55.66 11.95 -32.73
CA GLY A 123 55.22 12.97 -33.71
C GLY A 123 54.27 14.02 -33.14
N GLY A 124 54.44 14.43 -31.89
CA GLY A 124 53.53 15.41 -31.24
C GLY A 124 52.23 14.82 -30.67
N SER A 125 51.96 13.58 -30.91
CA SER A 125 50.83 12.86 -30.29
C SER A 125 51.30 12.08 -29.06
N GLY A 126 50.45 12.08 -28.00
CA GLY A 126 50.77 11.41 -26.72
C GLY A 126 49.83 10.28 -26.41
N GLN A 127 50.34 9.26 -25.81
CA GLN A 127 49.54 8.15 -25.24
C GLN A 127 49.97 7.92 -23.79
N ALA A 128 49.01 7.89 -22.88
CA ALA A 128 49.23 7.51 -21.49
C ALA A 128 48.32 6.34 -21.12
N VAL A 129 48.86 5.33 -20.48
CA VAL A 129 48.10 4.24 -19.91
C VAL A 129 48.41 4.15 -18.43
N LEU A 130 47.34 4.12 -17.63
CA LEU A 130 47.43 3.84 -16.21
C LEU A 130 46.60 2.59 -15.93
N ALA A 131 47.22 1.58 -15.37
CA ALA A 131 46.53 0.38 -14.90
C ALA A 131 46.85 0.21 -13.41
N VAL A 132 45.83 -0.03 -12.60
CA VAL A 132 45.96 -0.26 -11.17
C VAL A 132 45.10 -1.47 -10.77
N ARG A 133 45.67 -2.29 -9.87
CA ARG A 133 44.98 -3.43 -9.30
C ARG A 133 45.29 -3.51 -7.81
N GLY A 134 44.26 -3.77 -7.00
CA GLY A 134 44.40 -3.93 -5.56
C GLY A 134 43.25 -4.72 -4.96
N VAL A 135 43.53 -5.44 -3.89
CA VAL A 135 42.56 -6.33 -3.25
C VAL A 135 41.32 -5.56 -2.73
N GLN A 136 41.54 -4.34 -2.26
CA GLN A 136 40.50 -3.53 -1.62
C GLN A 136 39.69 -2.67 -2.59
N PHE A 137 40.22 -2.33 -3.75
CA PHE A 137 39.54 -1.43 -4.72
C PHE A 137 39.32 -2.07 -6.10
N GLY A 138 39.65 -3.35 -6.29
CA GLY A 138 39.47 -4.04 -7.55
C GLY A 138 40.49 -3.65 -8.59
N SER A 139 40.07 -3.30 -9.80
CA SER A 139 40.98 -2.98 -10.92
C SER A 139 40.48 -1.76 -11.69
N ALA A 140 41.41 -0.98 -12.21
CA ALA A 140 41.14 0.08 -13.15
C ALA A 140 42.23 0.15 -14.22
N ARG A 141 41.83 0.28 -15.48
CA ARG A 141 42.74 0.57 -16.60
C ARG A 141 42.17 1.78 -17.33
N VAL A 142 42.95 2.83 -17.42
CA VAL A 142 42.59 4.07 -18.09
C VAL A 142 43.66 4.35 -19.15
N GLN A 143 43.23 4.60 -20.36
CA GLN A 143 44.09 4.96 -21.48
C GLN A 143 43.63 6.33 -22.01
N VAL A 144 44.57 7.23 -22.16
CA VAL A 144 44.36 8.54 -22.77
C VAL A 144 45.22 8.65 -23.98
N GLN A 145 44.69 9.07 -25.09
CA GLN A 145 45.39 9.40 -26.33
C GLN A 145 45.17 10.86 -26.65
N SER A 146 46.20 11.58 -27.04
CA SER A 146 46.10 12.99 -27.44
C SER A 146 46.79 13.24 -28.79
N THR A 147 46.25 14.18 -29.54
CA THR A 147 46.83 14.67 -30.78
C THR A 147 47.68 15.91 -30.53
N ALA A 148 48.56 16.29 -31.47
CA ALA A 148 49.30 17.54 -31.43
C ALA A 148 48.39 18.76 -31.35
N ALA A 149 47.19 18.70 -31.88
CA ALA A 149 46.17 19.78 -31.83
C ALA A 149 45.48 19.89 -30.47
N GLY A 150 45.82 19.02 -29.49
CA GLY A 150 45.21 19.01 -28.14
C GLY A 150 43.87 18.28 -28.02
N GLN A 151 43.43 17.64 -29.07
CA GLN A 151 42.26 16.72 -28.99
C GLN A 151 42.66 15.50 -28.21
N TRP A 152 41.76 14.98 -27.41
CA TRP A 152 42.02 13.79 -26.61
C TRP A 152 40.85 12.76 -26.61
N HIS A 153 41.22 11.51 -26.48
CA HIS A 153 40.32 10.38 -26.29
C HIS A 153 40.72 9.62 -25.03
N LEU A 154 39.74 9.37 -24.17
CA LEU A 154 39.91 8.59 -22.95
C LEU A 154 39.07 7.34 -23.06
N THR A 155 39.67 6.19 -22.76
CA THR A 155 38.97 4.94 -22.51
C THR A 155 39.36 4.42 -21.14
N GLY A 156 38.40 3.96 -20.37
CA GLY A 156 38.64 3.39 -19.05
C GLY A 156 37.71 2.21 -18.80
N ALA A 157 38.20 1.23 -18.11
CA ALA A 157 37.45 0.07 -17.66
C ALA A 157 38.02 -0.49 -16.36
N GLY A 158 37.17 -1.13 -15.58
CA GLY A 158 37.61 -1.73 -14.33
C GLY A 158 36.50 -2.39 -13.54
N SER A 159 36.88 -2.88 -12.38
CA SER A 159 35.95 -3.39 -11.38
C SER A 159 36.27 -2.77 -10.03
N LEU A 160 35.22 -2.61 -9.21
CA LEU A 160 35.36 -2.06 -7.86
C LEU A 160 34.28 -2.58 -6.93
N PRO A 161 34.57 -2.68 -5.63
CA PRO A 161 33.57 -2.98 -4.62
C PRO A 161 32.55 -1.84 -4.50
N VAL A 162 31.29 -2.18 -4.44
CA VAL A 162 30.18 -1.19 -4.41
C VAL A 162 30.21 -0.33 -3.14
N ALA A 163 30.67 -0.88 -2.02
CA ALA A 163 30.77 -0.16 -0.77
C ALA A 163 31.57 1.16 -0.88
N GLY A 164 32.63 1.17 -1.70
CA GLY A 164 33.40 2.38 -1.97
C GLY A 164 32.64 3.39 -2.83
N LEU A 165 31.92 2.94 -3.87
CA LEU A 165 31.08 3.80 -4.70
C LEU A 165 30.00 4.49 -3.87
N VAL A 166 29.28 3.71 -3.04
CA VAL A 166 28.21 4.22 -2.19
C VAL A 166 28.73 5.32 -1.26
N ARG A 167 29.89 5.11 -0.64
CA ARG A 167 30.56 6.10 0.23
C ARG A 167 31.04 7.31 -0.56
N ALA A 168 31.68 7.10 -1.71
CA ALA A 168 32.23 8.20 -2.53
C ALA A 168 31.13 9.16 -3.01
N PHE A 169 30.00 8.63 -3.41
CA PHE A 169 28.88 9.42 -3.95
C PHE A 169 27.74 9.66 -2.96
N THR A 170 27.89 9.21 -1.70
CA THR A 170 26.85 9.34 -0.65
C THR A 170 25.46 8.90 -1.13
N LEU A 171 25.42 7.77 -1.83
CA LEU A 171 24.20 7.23 -2.43
C LEU A 171 23.25 6.66 -1.39
N LEU A 172 23.80 6.18 -0.27
CA LEU A 172 23.05 5.65 0.88
C LEU A 172 23.64 6.23 2.17
N PRO A 173 22.90 6.24 3.28
CA PRO A 173 23.39 6.66 4.57
C PRO A 173 24.64 5.86 5.00
N ALA A 174 25.57 6.48 5.69
CA ALA A 174 26.84 5.83 6.10
C ALA A 174 26.66 4.65 7.06
N SER A 175 25.54 4.59 7.76
CA SER A 175 25.18 3.50 8.67
C SER A 175 24.70 2.24 7.96
N TRP A 176 24.44 2.29 6.64
CA TRP A 176 23.98 1.13 5.89
C TRP A 176 25.15 0.21 5.53
N GLN A 177 24.92 -1.08 5.67
CA GLN A 177 25.84 -2.09 5.20
C GLN A 177 25.66 -2.28 3.70
N THR A 178 26.76 -2.32 2.97
CA THR A 178 26.73 -2.48 1.50
C THR A 178 27.81 -3.42 1.03
N SER A 179 27.49 -4.31 0.09
CA SER A 179 28.44 -5.21 -0.55
C SER A 179 28.08 -5.44 -2.01
N GLY A 180 28.93 -6.17 -2.72
CA GLY A 180 28.78 -6.47 -4.13
C GLY A 180 29.90 -5.88 -4.98
N GLN A 181 29.88 -6.22 -6.27
CA GLN A 181 30.88 -5.83 -7.26
C GLN A 181 30.25 -4.98 -8.36
N ALA A 182 30.97 -3.97 -8.81
CA ALA A 182 30.61 -3.18 -9.97
C ALA A 182 31.73 -3.21 -11.01
N ARG A 183 31.38 -3.53 -12.24
CA ARG A 183 32.24 -3.33 -13.42
C ARG A 183 31.85 -2.04 -14.09
N TRP A 184 32.83 -1.25 -14.43
CA TRP A 184 32.58 0.02 -15.08
C TRP A 184 33.41 0.15 -16.36
N GLN A 185 32.90 0.93 -17.30
CA GLN A 185 33.58 1.37 -18.51
C GLN A 185 33.20 2.80 -18.81
N VAL A 186 34.16 3.57 -19.30
CA VAL A 186 33.97 4.95 -19.68
C VAL A 186 34.72 5.23 -20.97
N ARG A 187 34.11 6.03 -21.82
CA ARG A 187 34.76 6.64 -22.99
C ARG A 187 34.45 8.12 -22.95
N ALA A 188 35.46 8.94 -23.16
CA ALA A 188 35.25 10.37 -23.26
C ALA A 188 36.19 10.95 -24.31
N GLN A 189 35.80 12.05 -24.89
CA GLN A 189 36.61 12.79 -25.83
C GLN A 189 36.41 14.29 -25.70
N GLY A 190 37.43 15.05 -26.01
CA GLY A 190 37.42 16.49 -25.95
C GLY A 190 38.26 17.14 -27.04
N ALA A 191 37.91 18.35 -27.40
CA ALA A 191 38.64 19.15 -28.36
C ALA A 191 39.85 19.90 -27.74
N SER A 192 39.90 19.97 -26.42
CA SER A 192 41.01 20.50 -25.64
C SER A 192 41.03 19.84 -24.27
N TRP A 193 42.18 19.86 -23.59
CA TRP A 193 42.33 19.30 -22.25
C TRP A 193 41.38 19.92 -21.20
N ALA A 194 40.90 21.12 -21.45
CA ALA A 194 39.98 21.81 -20.56
C ALA A 194 38.52 21.42 -20.73
N GLN A 195 38.14 20.76 -21.84
CA GLN A 195 36.72 20.50 -22.15
C GLN A 195 36.49 19.12 -22.75
N ALA A 196 35.82 18.25 -21.99
CA ALA A 196 35.22 17.08 -22.55
C ALA A 196 33.95 17.48 -23.35
N ARG A 197 33.78 16.93 -24.55
CA ARG A 197 32.62 17.21 -25.43
C ARG A 197 31.64 16.04 -25.49
N GLN A 198 32.13 14.84 -25.37
CA GLN A 198 31.31 13.64 -25.41
C GLN A 198 31.77 12.67 -24.35
N MET A 199 30.82 11.95 -23.78
CA MET A 199 31.10 10.84 -22.87
C MET A 199 30.10 9.70 -23.07
N ALA A 200 30.58 8.49 -22.87
CA ALA A 200 29.72 7.30 -22.74
C ALA A 200 30.20 6.51 -21.53
N PHE A 201 29.26 5.96 -20.78
CA PHE A 201 29.58 5.17 -19.59
C PHE A 201 28.70 3.94 -19.51
N GLY A 202 29.26 2.89 -18.92
CA GLY A 202 28.56 1.68 -18.56
C GLY A 202 28.93 1.28 -17.14
N LEU A 203 27.93 0.82 -16.39
CA LEU A 203 28.09 0.27 -15.04
C LEU A 203 27.27 -1.03 -14.98
N GLN A 204 27.92 -2.11 -14.56
CA GLN A 204 27.29 -3.40 -14.34
C GLN A 204 27.53 -3.82 -12.90
N GLY A 205 26.49 -3.74 -12.09
CA GLY A 205 26.50 -4.24 -10.72
C GLY A 205 26.04 -5.68 -10.67
N SER A 206 26.72 -6.50 -9.86
CA SER A 206 26.36 -7.88 -9.61
C SER A 206 26.45 -8.20 -8.13
N GLN A 207 25.56 -9.08 -7.65
CA GLN A 207 25.49 -9.48 -6.25
C GLN A 207 25.42 -8.26 -5.30
N LEU A 208 24.68 -7.21 -5.72
CA LEU A 208 24.54 -6.01 -4.91
C LEU A 208 23.67 -6.32 -3.70
N GLN A 209 24.16 -5.92 -2.54
CA GLN A 209 23.46 -6.04 -1.27
C GLN A 209 23.54 -4.72 -0.51
N PHE A 210 22.48 -4.35 0.12
CA PHE A 210 22.47 -3.29 1.13
C PHE A 210 21.45 -3.62 2.22
N SER A 211 21.67 -3.10 3.41
CA SER A 211 20.78 -3.26 4.55
C SER A 211 20.84 -2.04 5.43
N SER A 212 19.66 -1.50 5.77
CA SER A 212 19.53 -0.49 6.82
C SER A 212 19.74 -1.11 8.20
N PRO A 213 20.15 -0.33 9.22
CA PRO A 213 20.38 -0.85 10.57
C PRO A 213 19.13 -1.45 11.23
N ASP A 214 17.96 -0.95 10.90
CA ASP A 214 16.64 -1.42 11.39
C ASP A 214 16.10 -2.60 10.59
N GLY A 215 16.76 -3.01 9.50
CA GLY A 215 16.33 -4.11 8.64
C GLY A 215 15.08 -3.80 7.79
N LEU A 216 14.55 -2.58 7.83
CA LEU A 216 13.33 -2.21 7.09
C LEU A 216 13.58 -1.93 5.62
N GLN A 217 14.82 -1.59 5.23
CA GLN A 217 15.24 -1.40 3.85
C GLN A 217 16.41 -2.32 3.54
N GLY A 218 16.36 -2.98 2.39
CA GLY A 218 17.42 -3.89 2.00
C GLY A 218 17.36 -4.31 0.54
N ALA A 219 18.45 -4.87 0.05
CA ALA A 219 18.53 -5.54 -1.23
C ALA A 219 19.44 -6.75 -1.12
N GLN A 220 19.12 -7.81 -1.86
CA GLN A 220 19.89 -9.03 -1.88
C GLN A 220 20.03 -9.57 -3.30
N GLY A 221 21.26 -9.86 -3.69
CA GLY A 221 21.56 -10.47 -4.99
C GLY A 221 21.18 -9.62 -6.20
N VAL A 222 21.04 -8.30 -6.02
CA VAL A 222 20.58 -7.40 -7.09
C VAL A 222 21.64 -7.28 -8.18
N ALA A 223 21.19 -7.43 -9.42
CA ALA A 223 22.01 -7.21 -10.61
C ALA A 223 21.40 -6.07 -11.45
N LEU A 224 22.23 -5.06 -11.74
CA LEU A 224 21.88 -3.86 -12.48
C LEU A 224 22.84 -3.64 -13.65
N GLN A 225 22.31 -3.12 -14.75
CA GLN A 225 23.08 -2.64 -15.90
C GLN A 225 22.66 -1.20 -16.19
N LEU A 226 23.58 -0.26 -16.07
CA LEU A 226 23.38 1.15 -16.42
C LEU A 226 24.30 1.49 -17.59
N GLN A 227 23.74 2.06 -18.64
CA GLN A 227 24.48 2.58 -19.79
C GLN A 227 23.99 3.97 -20.09
N GLY A 228 24.89 4.85 -20.48
CA GLY A 228 24.52 6.19 -20.87
C GLY A 228 25.56 6.86 -21.75
N ALA A 229 25.11 7.88 -22.43
CA ALA A 229 25.95 8.75 -23.24
C ALA A 229 25.49 10.20 -23.08
N GLY A 230 26.43 11.12 -23.23
CA GLY A 230 26.15 12.55 -23.14
C GLY A 230 27.08 13.39 -24.00
N VAL A 231 26.58 14.55 -24.35
CA VAL A 231 27.27 15.57 -25.15
C VAL A 231 27.22 16.90 -24.40
N TYR A 232 28.28 17.65 -24.49
CA TYR A 232 28.40 19.00 -23.94
C TYR A 232 28.17 20.04 -25.03
N SER A 233 27.11 20.84 -24.89
CA SER A 233 26.79 21.99 -25.73
C SER A 233 26.38 23.20 -24.86
N GLY A 234 27.33 23.73 -24.07
CA GLY A 234 27.03 24.69 -23.01
C GLY A 234 26.50 24.07 -21.71
N ARG A 235 25.89 22.92 -21.81
CA ARG A 235 25.45 22.04 -20.71
C ARG A 235 25.57 20.58 -21.11
N TRP A 236 25.74 19.70 -20.13
CA TRP A 236 25.69 18.27 -20.38
C TRP A 236 24.25 17.80 -20.60
N HIS A 237 24.01 17.05 -21.64
CA HIS A 237 22.74 16.37 -21.91
C HIS A 237 23.01 15.02 -22.62
N GLY A 238 22.08 14.11 -22.48
CA GLY A 238 22.27 12.79 -23.05
C GLY A 238 21.13 11.83 -22.78
N SER A 239 21.41 10.55 -22.93
CA SER A 239 20.46 9.49 -22.63
C SER A 239 21.08 8.46 -21.65
N ALA A 240 20.21 7.77 -20.91
CA ALA A 240 20.61 6.68 -20.03
C ALA A 240 19.59 5.56 -20.10
N ARG A 241 20.07 4.32 -19.94
CA ARG A 241 19.26 3.11 -19.85
C ARG A 241 19.70 2.29 -18.66
N LEU A 242 18.75 1.95 -17.78
CA LEU A 242 18.95 1.07 -16.64
C LEU A 242 18.15 -0.23 -16.87
N ARG A 243 18.75 -1.37 -16.57
CA ARG A 243 18.11 -2.69 -16.56
C ARG A 243 18.34 -3.35 -15.20
N TRP A 244 17.26 -3.77 -14.56
CA TRP A 244 17.31 -4.59 -13.36
C TRP A 244 17.01 -6.04 -13.74
N THR A 245 17.97 -6.96 -13.52
CA THR A 245 17.96 -8.30 -14.11
C THR A 245 17.86 -9.42 -13.09
N ALA A 246 18.18 -9.18 -11.82
CA ALA A 246 18.13 -10.19 -10.77
C ALA A 246 18.07 -9.58 -9.37
N GLY A 247 17.74 -10.43 -8.39
CA GLY A 247 17.71 -10.10 -6.97
C GLY A 247 16.42 -9.49 -6.49
N GLY A 248 16.37 -9.19 -5.19
CA GLY A 248 15.20 -8.62 -4.52
C GLY A 248 15.54 -7.31 -3.80
N ILE A 249 14.55 -6.44 -3.69
CA ILE A 249 14.60 -5.16 -2.97
C ILE A 249 13.46 -5.13 -1.96
N LEU A 250 13.82 -4.93 -0.68
CA LEU A 250 12.90 -4.72 0.43
C LEU A 250 12.88 -3.22 0.76
N TRP A 251 11.68 -2.65 0.80
CA TRP A 251 11.41 -1.32 1.34
C TRP A 251 10.10 -1.41 2.11
N SER A 252 10.22 -1.81 3.37
CA SER A 252 9.07 -2.18 4.20
C SER A 252 7.92 -1.18 4.08
N PRO A 253 6.67 -1.68 3.86
CA PRO A 253 6.25 -3.08 3.86
C PRO A 253 6.37 -3.80 2.50
N TRP A 254 6.98 -3.19 1.48
CA TRP A 254 7.06 -3.74 0.12
C TRP A 254 8.32 -4.59 -0.09
N TYR A 255 8.15 -5.67 -0.83
CA TYR A 255 9.24 -6.50 -1.32
C TYR A 255 9.04 -6.82 -2.80
N TRP A 256 10.04 -6.49 -3.61
CA TRP A 256 10.01 -6.71 -5.05
C TRP A 256 11.16 -7.60 -5.47
N THR A 257 10.88 -8.57 -6.34
CA THR A 257 11.87 -9.39 -7.02
C THR A 257 11.98 -9.00 -8.48
N ALA A 258 13.17 -9.13 -9.04
CA ALA A 258 13.34 -8.92 -10.47
C ALA A 258 12.52 -9.97 -11.23
N PRO A 259 11.66 -9.55 -12.18
CA PRO A 259 10.91 -10.49 -13.03
C PRO A 259 11.85 -11.22 -14.01
N ALA A 260 11.35 -12.29 -14.65
CA ALA A 260 12.13 -13.08 -15.62
C ALA A 260 12.63 -12.21 -16.80
N GLU A 261 11.80 -11.32 -17.32
CA GLU A 261 12.26 -10.26 -18.22
C GLU A 261 12.73 -9.05 -17.39
N PRO A 262 13.88 -8.42 -17.76
CA PRO A 262 14.39 -7.27 -17.01
C PRO A 262 13.43 -6.09 -16.93
N VAL A 263 13.36 -5.45 -15.77
CA VAL A 263 12.79 -4.10 -15.64
C VAL A 263 13.70 -3.13 -16.40
N GLN A 264 13.11 -2.30 -17.24
CA GLN A 264 13.83 -1.35 -18.08
C GLN A 264 13.38 0.08 -17.80
N VAL A 265 14.38 0.94 -17.61
CA VAL A 265 14.20 2.38 -17.48
C VAL A 265 15.04 3.06 -18.54
N GLN A 266 14.46 3.96 -19.32
CA GLN A 266 15.17 4.79 -20.28
C GLN A 266 14.81 6.24 -20.03
N THR A 267 15.76 7.14 -20.20
CA THR A 267 15.50 8.57 -19.97
C THR A 267 16.49 9.41 -20.76
N HIS A 268 16.06 10.61 -21.10
CA HIS A 268 16.96 11.71 -21.44
C HIS A 268 17.33 12.47 -20.16
N TRP A 269 18.55 12.88 -20.06
CA TRP A 269 19.03 13.62 -18.91
C TRP A 269 19.75 14.89 -19.33
N GLN A 270 19.64 15.91 -18.50
CA GLN A 270 20.40 17.13 -18.67
C GLN A 270 20.89 17.63 -17.30
N GLN A 271 22.11 18.16 -17.29
CA GLN A 271 22.69 18.78 -16.11
C GLN A 271 22.79 20.28 -16.32
N THR A 272 22.12 21.02 -15.47
CA THR A 272 22.27 22.47 -15.36
C THR A 272 23.13 22.83 -14.14
N SER A 273 23.45 24.10 -13.97
CA SER A 273 24.15 24.58 -12.76
C SER A 273 23.34 24.38 -11.48
N ARG A 274 22.02 24.19 -11.58
CA ARG A 274 21.07 24.13 -10.45
C ARG A 274 20.49 22.76 -10.21
N ALA A 275 20.39 21.89 -11.23
CA ALA A 275 19.70 20.62 -11.12
C ALA A 275 20.15 19.59 -12.16
N TRP A 276 19.93 18.31 -11.82
CA TRP A 276 19.78 17.23 -12.77
C TRP A 276 18.31 17.09 -13.15
N GLN A 277 18.05 17.01 -14.44
CA GLN A 277 16.71 16.79 -14.98
C GLN A 277 16.71 15.48 -15.76
N LEU A 278 15.76 14.61 -15.48
CA LEU A 278 15.47 13.42 -16.25
C LEU A 278 14.11 13.63 -16.90
N ASP A 279 14.12 13.78 -18.22
CA ASP A 279 12.93 14.07 -19.01
C ASP A 279 12.63 12.89 -19.94
N GLU A 280 11.38 12.80 -20.41
CA GLU A 280 10.94 11.77 -21.35
C GLU A 280 11.32 10.35 -20.86
N GLY A 281 11.32 10.16 -19.56
CA GLY A 281 11.61 8.87 -18.97
C GLY A 281 10.53 7.86 -19.32
N SER A 282 10.94 6.62 -19.63
CA SER A 282 10.05 5.49 -19.80
C SER A 282 10.44 4.36 -18.85
N LEU A 283 9.43 3.76 -18.23
CA LEU A 283 9.55 2.59 -17.36
C LEU A 283 8.74 1.45 -17.98
N ARG A 284 9.39 0.30 -18.16
CA ARG A 284 8.74 -0.97 -18.47
C ARG A 284 9.06 -1.95 -17.36
N TRP A 285 8.03 -2.36 -16.62
CA TRP A 285 8.12 -3.37 -15.58
C TRP A 285 7.29 -4.59 -16.00
N PRO A 286 7.93 -5.65 -16.51
CA PRO A 286 7.20 -6.85 -16.95
C PRO A 286 6.37 -7.46 -15.82
N GLY A 287 5.14 -7.85 -16.14
CA GLY A 287 4.18 -8.35 -15.17
C GLY A 287 3.45 -7.26 -14.36
N LEU A 288 3.96 -6.03 -14.30
CA LEU A 288 3.26 -4.91 -13.65
C LEU A 288 2.66 -3.97 -14.68
N GLY A 289 3.48 -3.33 -15.54
CA GLY A 289 2.98 -2.35 -16.49
C GLY A 289 4.07 -1.48 -17.12
N ARG A 290 3.64 -0.40 -17.75
CA ARG A 290 4.51 0.58 -18.41
C ARG A 290 3.97 1.99 -18.26
N GLY A 291 4.87 2.96 -18.22
CA GLY A 291 4.53 4.38 -18.14
C GLY A 291 5.71 5.30 -18.37
N GLY A 292 5.45 6.59 -18.35
CA GLY A 292 6.47 7.62 -18.42
C GLY A 292 6.84 8.19 -17.05
N PHE A 293 7.99 8.84 -16.95
CA PHE A 293 8.35 9.60 -15.75
C PHE A 293 9.19 10.82 -16.10
N ALA A 294 9.24 11.76 -15.16
CA ALA A 294 10.17 12.89 -15.16
C ALA A 294 10.67 13.12 -13.73
N LEU A 295 11.92 13.58 -13.61
CA LEU A 295 12.57 13.84 -12.33
C LEU A 295 13.35 15.13 -12.42
N TYR A 296 13.20 15.97 -11.39
CA TYR A 296 14.00 17.17 -11.19
C TYR A 296 14.71 17.08 -9.84
N TRP A 297 16.03 16.93 -9.86
CA TRP A 297 16.86 16.77 -8.68
C TRP A 297 17.76 18.00 -8.52
N PRO A 298 17.52 18.90 -7.55
CA PRO A 298 18.35 20.07 -7.34
C PRO A 298 19.74 19.67 -6.85
N THR A 299 20.78 20.35 -7.37
CA THR A 299 22.20 20.12 -7.00
C THR A 299 22.62 20.82 -5.71
N GLN A 300 21.81 21.78 -5.27
CA GLN A 300 21.95 22.49 -3.99
C GLN A 300 20.71 22.21 -3.14
N SER A 301 20.56 22.89 -2.00
CA SER A 301 19.37 22.76 -1.16
C SER A 301 18.09 22.93 -1.97
N GLY A 302 17.22 21.94 -1.92
CA GLY A 302 15.94 21.95 -2.64
C GLY A 302 15.25 20.60 -2.57
N VAL A 303 13.98 20.60 -2.90
CA VAL A 303 13.13 19.41 -2.80
C VAL A 303 13.09 18.67 -4.14
N LEU A 304 13.23 17.36 -4.10
CA LEU A 304 13.08 16.49 -5.24
C LEU A 304 11.66 16.60 -5.79
N ARG A 305 11.53 16.92 -7.09
CA ARG A 305 10.26 16.88 -7.82
C ARG A 305 10.24 15.69 -8.75
N TRP A 306 9.14 14.97 -8.75
CA TRP A 306 8.99 13.80 -9.58
C TRP A 306 7.57 13.67 -10.13
N GLN A 307 7.45 13.04 -11.28
CA GLN A 307 6.19 12.79 -11.94
C GLN A 307 6.23 11.41 -12.61
N ILE A 308 5.19 10.62 -12.41
CA ILE A 308 4.90 9.42 -13.19
C ILE A 308 3.72 9.76 -14.10
N ARG A 309 3.84 9.45 -15.38
CA ARG A 309 2.84 9.80 -16.40
C ARG A 309 2.28 8.53 -17.03
N ASP A 310 0.96 8.50 -17.17
CA ASP A 310 0.25 7.47 -17.93
C ASP A 310 0.70 6.04 -17.63
N MET A 311 0.96 5.76 -16.36
CA MET A 311 1.33 4.42 -15.91
C MET A 311 0.13 3.50 -16.10
N ASN A 312 0.25 2.56 -17.05
CA ASN A 312 -0.79 1.58 -17.35
C ASN A 312 -0.38 0.25 -16.74
N VAL A 313 -1.16 -0.24 -15.77
CA VAL A 313 -0.86 -1.44 -15.00
C VAL A 313 -2.08 -2.34 -14.88
N GLY A 314 -1.84 -3.65 -14.78
CA GLY A 314 -2.86 -4.62 -14.37
C GLY A 314 -3.21 -4.47 -12.90
N MET A 315 -4.48 -4.54 -12.57
CA MET A 315 -4.94 -4.41 -11.18
C MET A 315 -4.43 -5.55 -10.27
N ALA A 316 -4.36 -6.79 -10.76
CA ALA A 316 -3.89 -7.92 -9.98
C ALA A 316 -2.43 -7.75 -9.50
N PRO A 317 -1.43 -7.47 -10.35
CA PRO A 317 -0.07 -7.23 -9.89
C PRO A 317 0.08 -5.92 -9.09
N LEU A 318 -0.69 -4.87 -9.40
CA LEU A 318 -0.71 -3.65 -8.60
C LEU A 318 -1.18 -3.94 -7.16
N TYR A 319 -2.28 -4.66 -7.03
CA TYR A 319 -2.79 -5.05 -5.72
C TYR A 319 -1.80 -5.94 -4.97
N ALA A 320 -1.31 -7.01 -5.58
CA ALA A 320 -0.42 -7.97 -4.93
C ALA A 320 0.88 -7.36 -4.42
N ASN A 321 1.50 -6.48 -5.23
CA ASN A 321 2.83 -5.93 -4.93
C ASN A 321 2.83 -4.59 -4.19
N TRP A 322 1.71 -3.84 -4.23
CA TRP A 322 1.71 -2.47 -3.71
C TRP A 322 0.60 -2.19 -2.68
N ILE A 323 -0.60 -2.79 -2.84
CA ILE A 323 -1.76 -2.51 -1.98
C ILE A 323 -1.85 -3.53 -0.85
N LYS A 324 -1.77 -4.82 -1.18
CA LYS A 324 -1.89 -5.91 -0.19
C LYS A 324 -0.90 -5.80 0.98
N PRO A 325 0.37 -5.42 0.79
CA PRO A 325 1.30 -5.23 1.91
C PRO A 325 0.91 -4.12 2.91
N LEU A 326 0.05 -3.19 2.50
CA LEU A 326 -0.49 -2.12 3.35
C LEU A 326 -1.75 -2.53 4.10
N ALA A 327 -2.37 -3.65 3.72
CA ALA A 327 -3.63 -4.10 4.31
C ALA A 327 -3.39 -4.69 5.71
N LEU A 328 -4.28 -4.35 6.64
CA LEU A 328 -4.27 -4.94 7.98
C LEU A 328 -4.52 -6.46 7.88
N PRO A 329 -3.76 -7.29 8.59
CA PRO A 329 -4.00 -8.72 8.65
C PRO A 329 -5.43 -9.04 9.09
N GLY A 330 -6.13 -9.90 8.35
CA GLY A 330 -7.53 -10.25 8.63
C GLY A 330 -8.57 -9.23 8.16
N GLY A 331 -8.18 -8.05 7.71
CA GLY A 331 -9.08 -7.06 7.14
C GLY A 331 -9.58 -7.44 5.74
N LEU A 332 -10.68 -6.81 5.31
CA LEU A 332 -11.29 -7.05 3.99
C LEU A 332 -10.29 -6.91 2.84
N ALA A 333 -9.39 -5.93 2.94
CA ALA A 333 -8.41 -5.62 1.90
C ALA A 333 -7.25 -6.64 1.81
N ALA A 334 -7.06 -7.51 2.79
CA ALA A 334 -5.92 -8.44 2.82
C ALA A 334 -6.06 -9.64 1.86
N GLY A 335 -7.30 -10.02 1.54
CA GLY A 335 -7.61 -11.24 0.76
C GLY A 335 -8.32 -11.00 -0.56
N LEU A 336 -8.35 -9.77 -1.10
CA LEU A 336 -9.07 -9.47 -2.32
C LEU A 336 -8.46 -10.17 -3.55
N GLN A 337 -9.32 -10.66 -4.41
CA GLN A 337 -9.01 -11.04 -5.78
C GLN A 337 -9.44 -9.89 -6.68
N VAL A 338 -8.51 -9.35 -7.43
CA VAL A 338 -8.76 -8.19 -8.30
C VAL A 338 -8.29 -8.46 -9.72
N SER A 339 -9.01 -7.92 -10.68
CA SER A 339 -8.61 -7.93 -12.09
C SER A 339 -8.98 -6.59 -12.75
N GLY A 340 -8.59 -6.39 -14.00
CA GLY A 340 -8.82 -5.15 -14.73
C GLY A 340 -7.55 -4.36 -15.01
N GLN A 341 -7.72 -3.17 -15.54
CA GLN A 341 -6.64 -2.26 -15.93
C GLN A 341 -6.83 -0.90 -15.27
N VAL A 342 -5.74 -0.32 -14.79
CA VAL A 342 -5.74 1.06 -14.30
C VAL A 342 -4.65 1.86 -15.00
N ARG A 343 -5.01 3.06 -15.47
CA ARG A 343 -4.07 4.08 -15.90
C ARG A 343 -4.02 5.17 -14.85
N PHE A 344 -2.84 5.54 -14.41
CA PHE A 344 -2.69 6.61 -13.44
C PHE A 344 -1.49 7.51 -13.74
N SER A 345 -1.58 8.74 -13.25
CA SER A 345 -0.47 9.69 -13.24
C SER A 345 -0.35 10.26 -11.84
N VAL A 346 0.88 10.36 -11.33
CA VAL A 346 1.17 10.89 -10.00
C VAL A 346 2.29 11.92 -10.08
N ALA A 347 2.22 12.94 -9.24
CA ALA A 347 3.26 13.94 -9.10
C ALA A 347 3.53 14.23 -7.62
N GLY A 348 4.79 14.53 -7.31
CA GLY A 348 5.22 14.81 -5.95
C GLY A 348 6.36 15.83 -5.85
N GLU A 349 6.37 16.53 -4.72
CA GLU A 349 7.44 17.40 -4.27
C GLU A 349 7.58 17.23 -2.76
N GLY A 350 8.61 16.51 -2.31
CA GLY A 350 8.76 16.11 -0.92
C GLY A 350 7.68 15.17 -0.38
N GLY A 351 6.72 14.75 -1.21
CA GLY A 351 5.61 13.86 -0.91
C GLY A 351 4.66 13.82 -2.11
N LEU A 352 3.56 13.09 -1.98
CA LEU A 352 2.52 13.02 -3.01
C LEU A 352 1.74 14.35 -3.06
N ASN A 353 1.66 14.96 -4.23
CA ASN A 353 0.96 16.24 -4.45
C ASN A 353 -0.29 16.10 -5.33
N ALA A 354 -0.27 15.18 -6.28
CA ALA A 354 -1.39 14.96 -7.18
C ALA A 354 -1.44 13.52 -7.66
N LEU A 355 -2.66 13.03 -7.85
CA LEU A 355 -2.97 11.72 -8.40
C LEU A 355 -4.12 11.88 -9.39
N ARG A 356 -4.04 11.24 -10.55
CA ARG A 356 -5.14 11.07 -11.52
C ARG A 356 -5.25 9.60 -11.84
N TRP A 357 -6.46 9.07 -11.93
CA TRP A 357 -6.69 7.67 -12.24
C TRP A 357 -7.81 7.47 -13.26
N ASP A 358 -7.73 6.37 -14.00
CA ASP A 358 -8.75 5.85 -14.90
C ASP A 358 -8.72 4.31 -14.81
N LEU A 359 -9.61 3.78 -13.98
CA LEU A 359 -9.83 2.35 -13.74
C LEU A 359 -10.89 1.84 -14.71
N ARG A 360 -10.63 0.72 -15.38
CA ARG A 360 -11.51 0.17 -16.40
C ARG A 360 -11.77 -1.30 -16.21
N ASN A 361 -13.06 -1.64 -16.25
CA ASN A 361 -13.57 -3.00 -16.23
C ASN A 361 -12.90 -3.89 -15.17
N ALA A 362 -12.77 -3.34 -13.96
CA ALA A 362 -12.19 -4.09 -12.87
C ALA A 362 -13.21 -5.02 -12.23
N THR A 363 -12.72 -6.16 -11.74
CA THR A 363 -13.46 -7.06 -10.88
C THR A 363 -12.76 -7.12 -9.53
N VAL A 364 -13.53 -7.03 -8.47
CA VAL A 364 -13.04 -7.11 -7.09
C VAL A 364 -13.88 -8.12 -6.35
N SER A 365 -13.28 -9.11 -5.71
CA SER A 365 -14.00 -10.06 -4.87
C SER A 365 -13.19 -10.46 -3.64
N SER A 366 -13.87 -10.70 -2.52
CA SER A 366 -13.30 -11.31 -1.33
C SER A 366 -13.54 -12.84 -1.33
N PRO A 367 -12.67 -13.65 -0.73
CA PRO A 367 -12.82 -15.11 -0.66
C PRO A 367 -14.17 -15.54 -0.07
N ASN A 368 -14.63 -14.82 0.95
CA ASN A 368 -15.89 -15.10 1.65
C ASN A 368 -17.13 -14.52 0.96
N ARG A 369 -16.97 -13.92 -0.23
CA ARG A 369 -18.01 -13.19 -0.94
C ARG A 369 -18.71 -12.10 -0.11
N LEU A 370 -18.02 -11.56 0.89
CA LEU A 370 -18.48 -10.38 1.62
C LEU A 370 -18.52 -9.15 0.72
N LEU A 371 -17.64 -9.14 -0.28
CA LEU A 371 -17.60 -8.15 -1.34
C LEU A 371 -17.39 -8.85 -2.67
N ALA A 372 -18.20 -8.55 -3.66
CA ALA A 372 -17.99 -8.94 -5.05
C ALA A 372 -18.54 -7.84 -5.94
N MET A 373 -17.72 -7.32 -6.85
CA MET A 373 -18.09 -6.25 -7.79
C MET A 373 -17.53 -6.57 -9.16
N THR A 374 -18.32 -6.40 -10.21
CA THR A 374 -17.93 -6.64 -11.60
C THR A 374 -18.16 -5.42 -12.46
N GLY A 375 -17.33 -5.26 -13.49
CA GLY A 375 -17.45 -4.13 -14.40
C GLY A 375 -17.19 -2.78 -13.71
N VAL A 376 -16.29 -2.76 -12.71
CA VAL A 376 -15.97 -1.54 -11.97
C VAL A 376 -15.16 -0.59 -12.85
N ASN A 377 -15.66 0.62 -13.00
CA ASN A 377 -15.00 1.71 -13.70
C ASN A 377 -14.96 2.92 -12.76
N SER A 378 -13.82 3.59 -12.70
CA SER A 378 -13.66 4.80 -11.90
C SER A 378 -12.68 5.75 -12.57
N ARG A 379 -13.01 7.02 -12.61
CA ARG A 379 -12.14 8.08 -13.10
C ARG A 379 -12.17 9.25 -12.15
N GLY A 380 -11.01 9.85 -11.88
CA GLY A 380 -10.94 11.00 -11.01
C GLY A 380 -9.54 11.57 -10.89
N ALA A 381 -9.44 12.60 -10.07
CA ALA A 381 -8.18 13.22 -9.70
C ALA A 381 -8.22 13.65 -8.23
N TRP A 382 -7.04 13.72 -7.62
CA TRP A 382 -6.83 14.23 -6.28
C TRP A 382 -5.63 15.18 -6.27
N SER A 383 -5.71 16.23 -5.47
CA SER A 383 -4.62 17.19 -5.29
C SER A 383 -4.51 17.64 -3.84
N ARG A 384 -3.28 17.64 -3.32
CA ARG A 384 -2.98 18.13 -1.96
C ARG A 384 -3.17 19.64 -1.82
N THR A 385 -3.08 20.41 -2.90
CA THR A 385 -3.11 21.88 -2.92
C THR A 385 -4.51 22.49 -2.96
N GLY A 386 -5.56 21.71 -2.68
CA GLY A 386 -6.90 22.22 -2.50
C GLY A 386 -7.77 22.33 -3.76
N LYS A 387 -7.29 21.86 -4.92
CA LYS A 387 -8.18 21.77 -6.09
C LYS A 387 -9.18 20.64 -5.90
N ILE A 388 -10.45 21.02 -5.83
CA ILE A 388 -11.58 20.09 -5.83
C ILE A 388 -11.74 19.52 -7.24
N SER A 389 -11.96 18.21 -7.34
CA SER A 389 -12.09 17.47 -8.60
C SER A 389 -13.33 16.61 -8.60
N ALA A 390 -13.99 16.49 -9.74
CA ALA A 390 -15.02 15.49 -9.93
C ALA A 390 -14.40 14.11 -10.15
N ALA A 391 -15.06 13.09 -9.61
CA ALA A 391 -14.75 11.69 -9.87
C ALA A 391 -16.02 10.90 -10.11
N THR A 392 -15.91 9.77 -10.79
CA THR A 392 -17.03 8.87 -11.06
C THR A 392 -16.70 7.47 -10.60
N LEU A 393 -17.69 6.75 -10.05
CA LEU A 393 -17.61 5.34 -9.73
C LEU A 393 -18.83 4.64 -10.33
N ARG A 394 -18.59 3.57 -11.09
CA ARG A 394 -19.63 2.77 -11.74
C ARG A 394 -19.29 1.30 -11.61
N TRP A 395 -20.29 0.46 -11.43
CA TRP A 395 -20.17 -0.99 -11.61
C TRP A 395 -21.44 -1.57 -12.25
N GLN A 396 -21.32 -2.75 -12.82
CA GLN A 396 -22.44 -3.42 -13.51
C GLN A 396 -23.29 -4.24 -12.56
N SER A 397 -22.66 -5.00 -11.69
CA SER A 397 -23.30 -5.81 -10.68
C SER A 397 -22.37 -6.06 -9.50
N GLY A 398 -22.95 -6.42 -8.35
CA GLY A 398 -22.15 -6.71 -7.19
C GLY A 398 -22.90 -7.53 -6.15
N ALA A 399 -22.21 -7.84 -5.06
CA ALA A 399 -22.78 -8.39 -3.84
C ALA A 399 -22.04 -7.77 -2.64
N LEU A 400 -22.82 -7.40 -1.63
CA LEU A 400 -22.33 -6.94 -0.32
C LEU A 400 -22.90 -7.88 0.74
N TYR A 401 -22.05 -8.48 1.55
CA TYR A 401 -22.46 -9.49 2.54
C TYR A 401 -23.35 -10.59 1.95
N ARG A 402 -23.02 -11.08 0.74
CA ARG A 402 -23.80 -12.02 -0.06
C ARG A 402 -25.13 -11.46 -0.59
N ILE A 403 -25.50 -10.25 -0.24
CA ILE A 403 -26.70 -9.58 -0.74
C ILE A 403 -26.40 -9.05 -2.14
N PRO A 404 -27.08 -9.53 -3.18
CA PRO A 404 -26.88 -9.02 -4.53
C PRO A 404 -27.33 -7.57 -4.61
N VAL A 405 -26.49 -6.74 -5.24
CA VAL A 405 -26.76 -5.34 -5.51
C VAL A 405 -26.72 -5.07 -7.02
N GLY A 406 -27.60 -4.20 -7.46
CA GLY A 406 -27.70 -3.82 -8.85
C GLY A 406 -26.56 -2.90 -9.31
N PRO A 407 -26.66 -2.39 -10.54
CA PRO A 407 -25.66 -1.46 -11.07
C PRO A 407 -25.59 -0.18 -10.24
N LEU A 408 -24.41 0.39 -10.18
CA LEU A 408 -24.15 1.68 -9.54
C LEU A 408 -23.66 2.71 -10.55
N HIS A 409 -24.10 3.94 -10.36
CA HIS A 409 -23.49 5.13 -10.91
C HIS A 409 -23.48 6.21 -9.81
N ALA A 410 -22.30 6.56 -9.33
CA ALA A 410 -22.11 7.61 -8.33
C ALA A 410 -21.12 8.66 -8.86
N ASP A 411 -21.53 9.91 -8.76
CA ASP A 411 -20.68 11.09 -8.99
C ASP A 411 -20.15 11.59 -7.66
N LEU A 412 -18.84 11.76 -7.58
CA LEU A 412 -18.12 12.07 -6.37
C LEU A 412 -17.35 13.38 -6.52
N VAL A 413 -17.20 14.08 -5.44
CA VAL A 413 -16.31 15.22 -5.31
C VAL A 413 -15.11 14.81 -4.47
N VAL A 414 -13.91 14.99 -5.00
CA VAL A 414 -12.63 14.64 -4.35
C VAL A 414 -11.94 15.93 -3.93
N ASP A 415 -11.57 16.00 -2.67
CA ASP A 415 -10.84 17.10 -2.06
C ASP A 415 -9.52 16.59 -1.39
N PRO A 416 -8.68 17.47 -0.83
CA PRO A 416 -7.43 17.04 -0.18
C PRO A 416 -7.61 16.05 0.97
N GLN A 417 -8.74 16.08 1.66
CA GLN A 417 -8.99 15.30 2.87
C GLN A 417 -9.76 14.00 2.60
N GLY A 418 -10.43 13.90 1.43
CA GLY A 418 -11.27 12.76 1.18
C GLY A 418 -12.07 12.84 -0.12
N PHE A 419 -13.21 12.17 -0.12
CA PHE A 419 -14.24 12.35 -1.13
C PHE A 419 -15.63 12.36 -0.47
N HIS A 420 -16.58 12.96 -1.14
CA HIS A 420 -17.98 12.90 -0.77
C HIS A 420 -18.87 12.76 -2.01
N LEU A 421 -20.08 12.27 -1.79
CA LEU A 421 -21.07 12.12 -2.84
C LEU A 421 -21.50 13.51 -3.36
N GLN A 422 -21.54 13.68 -4.68
CA GLN A 422 -21.98 14.92 -5.32
C GLN A 422 -23.51 15.03 -5.32
N GLN A 423 -24.19 13.92 -5.60
CA GLN A 423 -25.64 13.82 -5.64
C GLN A 423 -26.12 12.52 -5.00
N PRO A 424 -27.27 12.51 -4.30
CA PRO A 424 -27.87 11.29 -3.81
C PRO A 424 -28.12 10.27 -4.94
N PHE A 425 -27.98 8.98 -4.64
CA PHE A 425 -28.30 7.90 -5.58
C PHE A 425 -28.98 6.72 -4.87
N THR A 426 -29.62 5.86 -5.64
CA THR A 426 -30.24 4.64 -5.12
C THR A 426 -29.54 3.40 -5.67
N LEU A 427 -29.10 2.53 -4.75
CA LEU A 427 -28.54 1.21 -5.07
C LEU A 427 -29.70 0.18 -4.94
N THR A 428 -30.08 -0.44 -6.06
CA THR A 428 -31.13 -1.44 -6.06
C THR A 428 -30.65 -2.73 -5.40
N MET A 429 -31.48 -3.31 -4.53
CA MET A 429 -31.20 -4.55 -3.84
C MET A 429 -32.49 -5.24 -3.37
N LEU A 430 -32.56 -6.57 -3.45
CA LEU A 430 -33.63 -7.38 -2.87
C LEU A 430 -35.05 -6.91 -3.21
N GLY A 431 -35.30 -6.46 -4.45
CA GLY A 431 -36.58 -5.93 -4.90
C GLY A 431 -36.94 -4.53 -4.46
N GLY A 432 -36.09 -3.91 -3.63
CA GLY A 432 -36.17 -2.53 -3.18
C GLY A 432 -34.87 -1.77 -3.47
N GLY A 433 -34.48 -0.84 -2.61
CA GLY A 433 -33.28 -0.07 -2.78
C GLY A 433 -32.75 0.58 -1.52
N LEU A 434 -31.47 0.86 -1.49
CA LEU A 434 -30.80 1.71 -0.52
C LEU A 434 -30.51 3.07 -1.17
N HIS A 435 -31.23 4.07 -0.71
CA HIS A 435 -31.05 5.45 -1.13
C HIS A 435 -29.97 6.10 -0.27
N PHE A 436 -28.81 6.39 -0.85
CA PHE A 436 -27.74 7.11 -0.20
C PHE A 436 -28.00 8.62 -0.26
N ARG A 437 -28.24 9.26 0.87
CA ARG A 437 -28.31 10.72 0.99
C ARG A 437 -26.92 11.31 1.06
N GLN A 438 -26.03 10.67 1.81
CA GLN A 438 -24.64 11.06 1.98
C GLN A 438 -23.73 9.84 1.95
N LEU A 439 -22.58 10.00 1.37
CA LEU A 439 -21.50 9.03 1.32
C LEU A 439 -20.19 9.81 1.28
N ALA A 440 -19.31 9.59 2.23
CA ALA A 440 -18.02 10.27 2.30
C ALA A 440 -16.94 9.33 2.83
N ALA A 441 -15.71 9.55 2.41
CA ALA A 441 -14.53 8.97 3.03
C ALA A 441 -13.50 10.06 3.32
N ARG A 442 -12.82 9.95 4.45
CA ARG A 442 -11.71 10.81 4.85
C ARG A 442 -10.50 9.98 5.17
N TRP A 443 -9.34 10.34 4.63
CA TRP A 443 -8.07 9.63 4.88
C TRP A 443 -7.13 10.37 5.83
N THR A 444 -7.53 11.53 6.33
CA THR A 444 -6.73 12.33 7.27
C THR A 444 -7.58 12.86 8.42
N GLY A 445 -6.95 13.02 9.59
CA GLY A 445 -7.56 13.59 10.78
C GLY A 445 -8.26 12.59 11.71
N PRO A 446 -8.81 13.05 12.82
CA PRO A 446 -9.44 12.21 13.86
C PRO A 446 -10.66 11.43 13.38
N ARG A 447 -11.28 11.88 12.29
CA ARG A 447 -12.43 11.23 11.65
C ARG A 447 -12.05 10.53 10.35
N SER A 448 -10.80 10.04 10.24
CA SER A 448 -10.40 9.21 9.09
C SER A 448 -11.26 7.95 9.06
N GLY A 449 -11.84 7.65 7.90
CA GLY A 449 -12.76 6.53 7.76
C GLY A 449 -13.82 6.81 6.72
N PHE A 450 -14.93 6.12 6.84
CA PHE A 450 -16.03 6.18 5.91
C PHE A 450 -17.31 6.55 6.66
N SER A 451 -18.15 7.41 6.08
CA SER A 451 -19.47 7.74 6.63
C SER A 451 -20.56 7.67 5.57
N MET A 452 -21.74 7.25 5.97
CA MET A 452 -22.91 7.21 5.11
C MET A 452 -24.19 7.51 5.87
N SER A 453 -25.18 8.07 5.18
CA SER A 453 -26.55 8.14 5.64
C SER A 453 -27.52 7.87 4.49
N GLY A 454 -28.71 7.37 4.79
CA GLY A 454 -29.66 7.05 3.74
C GLY A 454 -30.93 6.38 4.24
N ASP A 455 -31.70 5.85 3.29
CA ASP A 455 -32.97 5.20 3.55
C ASP A 455 -33.06 3.88 2.77
N LEU A 456 -33.38 2.82 3.49
CA LEU A 456 -33.72 1.53 2.89
C LEU A 456 -35.21 1.52 2.57
N GLN A 457 -35.60 1.22 1.35
CA GLN A 457 -36.98 1.29 0.90
C GLN A 457 -37.40 0.00 0.21
N GLY A 458 -38.53 -0.58 0.69
CA GLY A 458 -39.21 -1.68 0.02
C GLY A 458 -38.42 -2.98 -0.13
N VAL A 459 -37.44 -3.22 0.73
CA VAL A 459 -36.61 -4.44 0.66
C VAL A 459 -37.42 -5.66 1.03
N SER A 460 -37.43 -6.66 0.15
CA SER A 460 -38.17 -7.91 0.33
C SER A 460 -37.57 -8.77 1.44
N MET A 461 -38.34 -8.99 2.49
CA MET A 461 -37.97 -9.88 3.59
C MET A 461 -37.83 -11.33 3.12
N ALA A 462 -38.64 -11.78 2.17
CA ALA A 462 -38.55 -13.14 1.62
C ALA A 462 -37.22 -13.42 0.91
N GLN A 463 -36.66 -12.39 0.19
CA GLN A 463 -35.36 -12.51 -0.44
C GLN A 463 -34.23 -12.41 0.60
N LEU A 464 -34.33 -11.49 1.55
CA LEU A 464 -33.35 -11.30 2.60
C LEU A 464 -33.18 -12.55 3.47
N THR A 465 -34.30 -13.11 3.98
CA THR A 465 -34.27 -14.29 4.85
C THR A 465 -33.74 -15.52 4.14
N ARG A 466 -34.02 -15.70 2.84
CA ARG A 466 -33.44 -16.76 2.03
C ARG A 466 -31.92 -16.69 1.95
N ILE A 467 -31.36 -15.48 1.72
CA ILE A 467 -29.91 -15.25 1.62
C ILE A 467 -29.23 -15.43 2.98
N MET A 468 -29.90 -15.00 4.06
CA MET A 468 -29.37 -15.08 5.42
C MET A 468 -29.60 -16.45 6.07
N HIS A 469 -30.30 -17.36 5.38
CA HIS A 469 -30.73 -18.68 5.91
C HIS A 469 -31.57 -18.55 7.19
N TRP A 470 -32.32 -17.46 7.30
CA TRP A 470 -33.29 -17.26 8.39
C TRP A 470 -34.62 -17.92 8.09
N PRO A 471 -35.47 -18.11 9.11
CA PRO A 471 -36.86 -18.52 8.88
C PRO A 471 -37.54 -17.59 7.86
N PRO A 472 -38.37 -18.14 6.95
CA PRO A 472 -38.96 -17.35 5.86
C PRO A 472 -39.92 -16.30 6.41
N PHE A 473 -39.66 -15.01 6.09
CA PHE A 473 -40.55 -13.88 6.38
C PHE A 473 -41.10 -13.32 5.07
N THR A 474 -42.33 -12.90 5.11
CA THR A 474 -43.02 -12.20 4.01
C THR A 474 -43.10 -10.70 4.32
N GLY A 475 -43.34 -9.88 3.30
CA GLY A 475 -43.46 -8.44 3.42
C GLY A 475 -42.21 -7.71 3.02
N THR A 476 -42.22 -6.40 3.26
CA THR A 476 -41.13 -5.48 2.94
C THR A 476 -40.67 -4.74 4.18
N VAL A 477 -39.40 -4.37 4.20
CA VAL A 477 -38.79 -3.51 5.23
C VAL A 477 -38.37 -2.20 4.61
N SER A 478 -38.68 -1.12 5.31
CA SER A 478 -38.11 0.21 5.08
C SER A 478 -37.46 0.68 6.36
N ALA A 479 -36.31 1.34 6.24
CA ALA A 479 -35.54 1.79 7.39
C ALA A 479 -34.86 3.12 7.08
N THR A 480 -34.77 3.99 8.06
CA THR A 480 -33.94 5.20 8.02
C THR A 480 -32.62 4.91 8.71
N ILE A 481 -31.53 5.13 7.98
CA ILE A 481 -30.16 5.00 8.45
C ILE A 481 -29.66 6.42 8.72
N PRO A 482 -29.43 6.79 10.00
CA PRO A 482 -28.80 8.06 10.33
C PRO A 482 -27.34 8.05 9.83
N GLU A 483 -26.51 8.93 10.33
CA GLU A 483 -25.10 8.86 9.98
C GLU A 483 -24.46 7.61 10.59
N LEU A 484 -24.04 6.67 9.71
CA LEU A 484 -23.24 5.51 10.05
C LEU A 484 -21.79 5.84 9.76
N GLN A 485 -20.90 5.60 10.71
CA GLN A 485 -19.46 5.86 10.61
C GLN A 485 -18.69 4.54 10.73
N TYR A 486 -17.72 4.35 9.85
CA TYR A 486 -16.73 3.26 9.91
C TYR A 486 -15.35 3.86 10.14
N HIS A 487 -14.70 3.50 11.25
CA HIS A 487 -13.37 3.96 11.61
C HIS A 487 -12.56 2.81 12.23
N ALA A 488 -11.34 2.60 11.74
CA ALA A 488 -10.37 1.64 12.27
C ALA A 488 -10.88 0.17 12.42
N GLY A 489 -11.91 -0.21 11.68
CA GLY A 489 -12.53 -1.54 11.77
C GLY A 489 -13.91 -1.53 12.40
N ASP A 490 -14.28 -0.47 13.09
CA ASP A 490 -15.50 -0.36 13.86
C ASP A 490 -16.58 0.45 13.14
N ILE A 491 -17.82 0.05 13.33
CA ILE A 491 -19.01 0.76 12.87
C ILE A 491 -19.75 1.35 14.07
N SER A 492 -20.15 2.60 13.95
CA SER A 492 -21.03 3.26 14.93
C SER A 492 -22.09 4.10 14.23
N THR A 493 -23.17 4.40 14.92
CA THR A 493 -24.21 5.32 14.43
C THR A 493 -24.32 6.54 15.33
N SER A 494 -24.56 7.72 14.75
CA SER A 494 -24.79 8.97 15.48
C SER A 494 -26.25 9.19 15.86
N GLY A 495 -27.13 8.20 15.65
CA GLY A 495 -28.57 8.27 15.96
C GLY A 495 -29.24 6.91 15.85
N ALA A 496 -30.56 6.88 16.06
CA ALA A 496 -31.33 5.65 16.00
C ALA A 496 -31.58 5.19 14.55
N LEU A 497 -31.26 3.93 14.26
CA LEU A 497 -31.82 3.24 13.10
C LEU A 497 -33.31 2.99 13.33
N SER A 498 -34.16 3.38 12.40
CA SER A 498 -35.60 3.13 12.51
C SER A 498 -36.11 2.33 11.33
N ALA A 499 -36.72 1.19 11.61
CA ALA A 499 -37.30 0.30 10.61
C ALA A 499 -38.81 0.11 10.81
N GLN A 500 -39.55 0.09 9.71
CA GLN A 500 -40.98 -0.24 9.70
C GLN A 500 -41.17 -1.71 9.38
N VAL A 501 -41.71 -2.48 10.32
CA VAL A 501 -41.94 -3.92 10.19
C VAL A 501 -43.26 -4.34 10.81
N PHE A 502 -44.03 -5.17 10.14
CA PHE A 502 -45.31 -5.67 10.62
C PHE A 502 -46.28 -4.61 11.12
N GLY A 503 -46.26 -3.42 10.50
CA GLY A 503 -47.09 -2.28 10.87
C GLY A 503 -46.70 -1.52 12.13
N GLY A 504 -45.57 -1.87 12.74
CA GLY A 504 -44.95 -1.18 13.86
C GLY A 504 -43.57 -0.63 13.51
N THR A 505 -42.92 -0.07 14.49
CA THR A 505 -41.58 0.55 14.37
C THR A 505 -40.58 -0.19 15.27
N VAL A 506 -39.46 -0.55 14.71
CA VAL A 506 -38.29 -1.04 15.44
C VAL A 506 -37.21 0.05 15.39
N ARG A 507 -36.73 0.50 16.53
CA ARG A 507 -35.60 1.43 16.67
C ARG A 507 -34.42 0.73 17.26
N VAL A 508 -33.26 0.93 16.65
CA VAL A 508 -31.96 0.45 17.17
C VAL A 508 -31.13 1.65 17.57
N ASN A 509 -30.88 1.79 18.85
CA ASN A 509 -30.08 2.86 19.44
C ASN A 509 -28.69 2.33 19.80
N ASP A 510 -27.72 3.24 19.90
CA ASP A 510 -26.36 2.97 20.38
C ASP A 510 -25.68 1.81 19.62
N LEU A 511 -25.97 1.70 18.34
CA LEU A 511 -25.37 0.63 17.52
C LEU A 511 -23.88 0.88 17.37
N HIS A 512 -23.10 -0.08 17.88
CA HIS A 512 -21.66 -0.16 17.75
C HIS A 512 -21.26 -1.57 17.36
N VAL A 513 -20.42 -1.71 16.34
CA VAL A 513 -19.90 -3.01 15.90
C VAL A 513 -18.38 -2.91 15.83
N GLU A 514 -17.72 -3.62 16.71
CA GLU A 514 -16.26 -3.74 16.70
C GLU A 514 -15.83 -4.79 15.68
N ASN A 515 -14.72 -4.51 15.00
CA ASN A 515 -14.07 -5.42 14.07
C ASN A 515 -15.02 -6.00 12.99
N PHE A 516 -15.85 -5.14 12.40
CA PHE A 516 -16.96 -5.52 11.51
C PHE A 516 -16.56 -6.44 10.35
N PHE A 517 -15.41 -6.21 9.71
CA PHE A 517 -14.86 -7.06 8.64
C PHE A 517 -13.88 -8.12 9.14
N GLY A 518 -13.69 -8.23 10.44
CA GLY A 518 -12.76 -9.18 11.05
C GLY A 518 -13.35 -10.58 11.23
N VAL A 519 -12.60 -11.44 11.91
CA VAL A 519 -12.97 -12.85 12.13
C VAL A 519 -14.11 -12.98 13.14
N LEU A 520 -14.13 -12.12 14.15
CA LEU A 520 -15.10 -12.15 15.25
C LEU A 520 -15.68 -10.74 15.48
N PRO A 521 -16.65 -10.30 14.69
CA PRO A 521 -17.35 -9.05 14.94
C PRO A 521 -18.15 -9.11 16.25
N LEU A 522 -18.09 -8.01 17.03
CA LEU A 522 -18.84 -7.86 18.27
C LEU A 522 -19.80 -6.66 18.13
N LEU A 523 -21.10 -6.94 18.16
CA LEU A 523 -22.15 -5.93 18.06
C LEU A 523 -22.72 -5.61 19.43
N HIS A 524 -22.87 -4.33 19.71
CA HIS A 524 -23.63 -3.80 20.85
C HIS A 524 -24.77 -2.91 20.34
N ALA A 525 -25.96 -3.02 20.92
CA ALA A 525 -27.11 -2.17 20.60
C ALA A 525 -28.17 -2.21 21.69
N ASN A 526 -29.07 -1.23 21.63
CA ASN A 526 -30.35 -1.22 22.34
C ASN A 526 -31.47 -1.18 21.32
N VAL A 527 -32.52 -2.01 21.48
CA VAL A 527 -33.62 -2.12 20.52
C VAL A 527 -34.94 -1.77 21.22
N GLU A 528 -35.70 -0.89 20.61
CA GLU A 528 -37.07 -0.54 21.01
C GLU A 528 -38.06 -1.00 19.95
N ILE A 529 -39.15 -1.63 20.36
CA ILE A 529 -40.18 -2.16 19.50
C ILE A 529 -41.51 -1.52 19.91
N SER A 530 -42.19 -0.87 18.97
CA SER A 530 -43.43 -0.15 19.20
C SER A 530 -44.44 -0.48 18.14
N GLY A 531 -45.66 -0.85 18.57
CA GLY A 531 -46.82 -0.97 17.70
C GLY A 531 -46.82 -2.13 16.72
N VAL A 532 -45.99 -3.15 16.94
CA VAL A 532 -45.89 -4.31 16.04
C VAL A 532 -47.17 -5.16 16.13
N ARG A 533 -47.82 -5.40 14.98
CA ARG A 533 -49.01 -6.21 14.91
C ARG A 533 -48.61 -7.68 15.00
N LEU A 534 -49.17 -8.39 15.98
CA LEU A 534 -48.86 -9.79 16.24
C LEU A 534 -49.33 -10.75 15.11
N LYS A 535 -50.46 -10.47 14.49
CA LYS A 535 -50.96 -11.39 13.43
C LYS A 535 -50.00 -11.55 12.26
N PRO A 536 -49.51 -10.52 11.58
CA PRO A 536 -48.51 -10.68 10.53
C PRO A 536 -47.22 -11.32 11.03
N LEU A 537 -46.80 -11.02 12.26
CA LEU A 537 -45.63 -11.60 12.89
C LEU A 537 -45.77 -13.10 13.07
N THR A 538 -46.88 -13.56 13.72
CA THR A 538 -47.11 -14.98 13.99
C THR A 538 -47.43 -15.79 12.75
N ASP A 539 -48.07 -15.18 11.75
CA ASP A 539 -48.25 -15.77 10.43
C ASP A 539 -46.90 -16.06 9.73
N ALA A 540 -46.00 -15.11 9.79
CA ALA A 540 -44.65 -15.24 9.20
C ALA A 540 -43.85 -16.37 9.86
N PHE A 541 -44.00 -16.57 11.16
CA PHE A 541 -43.31 -17.63 11.91
C PHE A 541 -44.07 -18.95 12.02
N HIS A 542 -45.28 -19.04 11.46
CA HIS A 542 -46.15 -20.24 11.57
C HIS A 542 -46.44 -20.66 13.01
N PHE A 543 -46.48 -19.66 13.92
CA PHE A 543 -46.63 -19.87 15.36
C PHE A 543 -48.08 -20.13 15.79
N GLY A 544 -49.01 -20.04 14.86
CA GLY A 544 -50.46 -20.02 15.08
C GLY A 544 -50.98 -18.56 15.09
N TYR A 545 -52.32 -18.43 15.13
CA TYR A 545 -52.94 -17.10 15.10
C TYR A 545 -52.84 -16.43 16.47
N ILE A 546 -52.20 -15.26 16.52
CA ILE A 546 -52.26 -14.34 17.66
C ILE A 546 -52.56 -12.92 17.13
N SER A 547 -53.61 -12.27 17.63
CA SER A 547 -53.90 -10.87 17.30
C SER A 547 -53.66 -10.00 18.53
N GLY A 548 -53.24 -8.76 18.27
CA GLY A 548 -52.87 -7.78 19.29
C GLY A 548 -51.73 -6.90 18.78
N VAL A 549 -51.32 -5.98 19.60
CA VAL A 549 -50.20 -5.07 19.34
C VAL A 549 -49.12 -5.27 20.38
N LEU A 550 -47.90 -5.51 19.93
CA LEU A 550 -46.73 -5.78 20.75
C LEU A 550 -45.83 -4.57 20.85
N ASN A 551 -45.46 -4.25 22.08
CA ASN A 551 -44.34 -3.37 22.42
C ASN A 551 -43.25 -4.18 23.12
N GLY A 552 -42.02 -3.70 23.11
CA GLY A 552 -40.92 -4.33 23.82
C GLY A 552 -39.63 -3.57 23.69
N ASP A 553 -38.65 -4.04 24.43
CA ASP A 553 -37.29 -3.54 24.38
C ASP A 553 -36.29 -4.69 24.54
N VAL A 554 -35.13 -4.52 23.93
CA VAL A 554 -33.95 -5.38 24.12
C VAL A 554 -32.79 -4.47 24.50
N LYS A 555 -32.40 -4.53 25.76
CA LYS A 555 -31.32 -3.73 26.34
C LYS A 555 -30.02 -4.53 26.38
N ASN A 556 -28.89 -3.82 26.24
CA ASN A 556 -27.56 -4.38 26.34
C ASN A 556 -27.37 -5.60 25.42
N LEU A 557 -27.95 -5.54 24.22
CA LEU A 557 -27.75 -6.60 23.23
C LEU A 557 -26.27 -6.68 22.85
N ALA A 558 -25.67 -7.85 23.04
CA ALA A 558 -24.32 -8.17 22.61
C ALA A 558 -24.37 -9.40 21.71
N LEU A 559 -23.90 -9.28 20.46
CA LEU A 559 -23.76 -10.38 19.51
C LEU A 559 -22.29 -10.61 19.22
N LEU A 560 -21.78 -11.80 19.50
CA LEU A 560 -20.44 -12.22 19.09
C LEU A 560 -20.57 -13.10 17.83
N ASN A 561 -19.89 -12.72 16.77
CA ASN A 561 -20.00 -13.39 15.46
C ASN A 561 -21.47 -13.60 15.04
N TRP A 562 -22.30 -12.56 15.23
CA TRP A 562 -23.75 -12.53 14.94
C TRP A 562 -24.61 -13.51 15.77
N SER A 563 -24.04 -14.12 16.81
CA SER A 563 -24.75 -14.99 17.75
C SER A 563 -24.98 -14.25 19.08
N PRO A 564 -26.20 -14.31 19.65
CA PRO A 564 -26.47 -13.65 20.94
C PRO A 564 -25.60 -14.19 22.08
N GLU A 565 -24.89 -13.28 22.74
CA GLU A 565 -24.06 -13.56 23.92
C GLU A 565 -24.69 -13.04 25.20
N ALA A 566 -25.29 -11.85 25.13
CA ALA A 566 -25.99 -11.23 26.25
C ALA A 566 -27.10 -10.30 25.78
N PHE A 567 -28.19 -10.24 26.49
CA PHE A 567 -29.23 -9.21 26.36
C PHE A 567 -30.22 -9.28 27.54
N ASP A 568 -31.04 -8.23 27.69
CA ASP A 568 -32.21 -8.15 28.56
C ASP A 568 -33.39 -7.70 27.72
N ALA A 569 -34.28 -8.62 27.37
CA ALA A 569 -35.41 -8.39 26.49
C ALA A 569 -36.73 -8.47 27.27
N GLN A 570 -37.64 -7.56 27.00
CA GLN A 570 -39.01 -7.56 27.54
C GLN A 570 -39.99 -7.25 26.42
N PHE A 571 -40.99 -8.11 26.30
CA PHE A 571 -42.08 -7.97 25.32
C PHE A 571 -43.42 -8.07 26.02
N HIS A 572 -44.37 -7.23 25.66
CA HIS A 572 -45.71 -7.24 26.20
C HIS A 572 -46.71 -6.67 25.20
N THR A 573 -47.94 -7.18 25.26
CA THR A 573 -49.03 -6.61 24.47
C THR A 573 -49.64 -5.40 25.13
N VAL A 574 -50.06 -4.44 24.30
CA VAL A 574 -50.75 -3.23 24.71
C VAL A 574 -52.18 -3.23 24.12
N PRO A 575 -53.20 -2.89 24.89
CA PRO A 575 -54.53 -2.73 24.35
C PRO A 575 -54.60 -1.52 23.41
N VAL A 576 -55.13 -1.74 22.20
CA VAL A 576 -55.30 -0.69 21.19
C VAL A 576 -56.80 -0.69 20.76
N PRO A 577 -57.48 0.45 20.74
CA PRO A 577 -58.86 0.56 20.28
C PRO A 577 -59.05 -0.07 18.87
N GLY A 578 -60.03 -0.93 18.70
CA GLY A 578 -60.34 -1.59 17.44
C GLY A 578 -59.50 -2.85 17.12
N VAL A 579 -58.52 -3.22 17.97
CA VAL A 579 -57.72 -4.45 17.83
C VAL A 579 -58.13 -5.44 18.93
N ARG A 580 -58.69 -6.56 18.52
CA ARG A 580 -59.00 -7.63 19.46
C ARG A 580 -57.77 -8.42 19.86
N GLN A 581 -57.63 -8.73 21.14
CA GLN A 581 -56.59 -9.57 21.67
C GLN A 581 -57.08 -11.02 21.75
N GLU A 582 -56.73 -11.82 20.74
CA GLU A 582 -57.18 -13.22 20.58
C GLU A 582 -55.98 -14.12 20.23
N ILE A 583 -56.04 -15.36 20.72
CA ILE A 583 -55.04 -16.39 20.48
C ILE A 583 -55.72 -17.71 20.07
N SER A 584 -55.16 -18.39 19.06
CA SER A 584 -55.66 -19.69 18.64
C SER A 584 -55.13 -20.83 19.55
N TYR A 585 -55.86 -21.97 19.57
CA TYR A 585 -55.43 -23.16 20.27
C TYR A 585 -53.99 -23.61 19.88
N ALA A 586 -53.68 -23.57 18.60
CA ALA A 586 -52.32 -23.91 18.12
C ALA A 586 -51.24 -23.01 18.70
N ALA A 587 -51.51 -21.71 18.82
CA ALA A 587 -50.57 -20.76 19.41
C ALA A 587 -50.46 -20.95 20.94
N VAL A 588 -51.55 -21.30 21.63
CA VAL A 588 -51.53 -21.69 23.05
C VAL A 588 -50.59 -22.87 23.26
N GLN A 589 -50.70 -23.92 22.45
CA GLN A 589 -49.81 -25.10 22.53
C GLN A 589 -48.33 -24.71 22.28
N SER A 590 -48.07 -23.84 21.31
CA SER A 590 -46.72 -23.38 21.01
C SER A 590 -46.11 -22.63 22.19
N LEU A 591 -46.86 -21.74 22.82
CA LEU A 591 -46.41 -20.99 24.01
C LEU A 591 -46.20 -21.91 25.24
N THR A 592 -47.10 -22.88 25.47
CA THR A 592 -46.96 -23.84 26.58
C THR A 592 -45.67 -24.65 26.48
N ARG A 593 -45.34 -25.11 25.27
CA ARG A 593 -44.04 -25.82 25.03
C ARG A 593 -42.83 -24.94 25.30
N LEU A 594 -42.88 -23.65 24.96
CA LEU A 594 -41.81 -22.71 25.30
C LEU A 594 -41.64 -22.51 26.80
N GLY A 595 -42.75 -22.46 27.56
CA GLY A 595 -42.74 -22.31 29.02
C GLY A 595 -42.28 -23.58 29.77
N GLY A 596 -42.01 -24.69 29.08
CA GLY A 596 -41.56 -25.95 29.71
C GLY A 596 -42.68 -26.80 30.29
N GLY A 597 -43.92 -26.55 29.90
CA GLY A 597 -45.07 -27.38 30.30
C GLY A 597 -45.21 -28.62 29.39
N ASP A 598 -45.25 -29.82 29.96
CA ASP A 598 -45.57 -31.05 29.27
C ASP A 598 -47.11 -31.18 29.13
N GLY A 599 -47.65 -30.37 28.21
CA GLY A 599 -49.07 -30.45 27.85
C GLY A 599 -50.06 -29.99 28.93
N ILE A 600 -51.15 -29.39 28.46
CA ILE A 600 -52.28 -28.97 29.31
C ILE A 600 -52.77 -30.16 30.13
N GLY A 601 -52.66 -30.06 31.43
CA GLY A 601 -53.09 -31.11 32.34
C GLY A 601 -54.53 -31.56 32.11
N GLY A 602 -54.67 -32.82 31.76
CA GLY A 602 -55.96 -33.51 31.63
C GLY A 602 -56.49 -33.59 30.20
N PHE A 603 -56.62 -34.84 29.71
CA PHE A 603 -57.17 -35.24 28.42
C PHE A 603 -58.54 -34.57 28.11
N PHE A 604 -59.37 -34.39 29.11
CA PHE A 604 -60.69 -33.78 28.97
C PHE A 604 -60.68 -32.27 28.78
N GLN A 605 -59.75 -31.51 29.42
CA GLN A 605 -59.60 -30.06 29.20
C GLN A 605 -59.10 -29.77 27.78
N GLY A 606 -58.18 -30.57 27.24
CA GLY A 606 -57.68 -30.43 25.89
C GLY A 606 -58.72 -30.64 24.82
N LEU A 607 -59.70 -31.60 25.02
CA LEU A 607 -60.76 -31.87 24.06
C LEU A 607 -61.80 -30.73 24.06
N PHE A 608 -62.16 -30.17 25.19
CA PHE A 608 -63.09 -29.04 25.32
C PHE A 608 -62.51 -27.77 24.67
N LEU A 609 -61.24 -27.46 24.93
CA LEU A 609 -60.57 -26.29 24.37
C LEU A 609 -60.43 -26.35 22.83
N ARG A 610 -60.41 -27.54 22.22
CA ARG A 610 -60.40 -27.74 20.76
C ARG A 610 -61.66 -27.28 20.06
N MET A 611 -62.78 -27.17 20.78
CA MET A 611 -64.07 -26.65 20.23
C MET A 611 -64.05 -25.14 19.98
N PHE A 612 -63.10 -24.40 20.58
CA PHE A 612 -62.96 -22.98 20.40
C PHE A 612 -61.86 -22.67 19.40
N LYS A 613 -62.14 -21.86 18.39
CA LYS A 613 -61.16 -21.43 17.38
C LYS A 613 -60.11 -20.50 17.95
N THR A 614 -60.57 -19.57 18.84
CA THR A 614 -59.73 -18.53 19.46
C THR A 614 -60.16 -18.30 20.92
N PHE A 615 -59.23 -17.78 21.73
CA PHE A 615 -59.42 -17.40 23.12
C PHE A 615 -59.05 -15.94 23.28
N ALA A 616 -59.85 -15.18 24.00
CA ALA A 616 -59.53 -13.81 24.35
C ALA A 616 -58.46 -13.77 25.48
N TYR A 617 -57.57 -12.80 25.43
CA TYR A 617 -56.56 -12.60 26.47
C TYR A 617 -56.46 -11.10 26.87
N ALA A 618 -56.10 -10.82 28.14
CA ALA A 618 -55.89 -9.50 28.64
C ALA A 618 -54.42 -9.07 28.44
N HIS A 619 -53.47 -9.91 28.81
CA HIS A 619 -52.04 -9.64 28.71
C HIS A 619 -51.31 -10.83 28.15
N LEU A 620 -50.39 -10.58 27.24
CA LEU A 620 -49.39 -11.55 26.73
C LEU A 620 -48.05 -10.86 26.80
N GLY A 621 -47.03 -11.52 27.38
CA GLY A 621 -45.67 -11.00 27.39
C GLY A 621 -44.70 -11.96 28.01
N MET A 622 -43.42 -11.72 27.69
CA MET A 622 -42.28 -12.52 28.14
C MET A 622 -41.06 -11.66 28.25
N GLY A 623 -40.31 -11.85 29.32
CA GLY A 623 -38.97 -11.32 29.49
C GLY A 623 -37.93 -12.42 29.35
N VAL A 624 -36.80 -12.11 28.75
CA VAL A 624 -35.66 -13.03 28.57
C VAL A 624 -34.38 -12.27 28.87
N ARG A 625 -33.65 -12.71 29.89
CA ARG A 625 -32.32 -12.21 30.19
C ARG A 625 -31.28 -13.27 29.88
N LEU A 626 -30.46 -13.03 28.85
CA LEU A 626 -29.38 -13.93 28.48
C LEU A 626 -28.05 -13.46 29.09
N ARG A 627 -27.36 -14.40 29.77
CA ARG A 627 -25.98 -14.22 30.23
C ARG A 627 -25.27 -15.56 30.22
N HIS A 628 -24.08 -15.62 29.66
CA HIS A 628 -23.21 -16.81 29.65
C HIS A 628 -23.94 -18.09 29.20
N GLY A 629 -24.75 -18.01 28.16
CA GLY A 629 -25.48 -19.14 27.58
C GLY A 629 -26.69 -19.61 28.42
N VAL A 630 -27.07 -18.91 29.48
CA VAL A 630 -28.26 -19.19 30.30
C VAL A 630 -29.30 -18.10 30.10
N ALA A 631 -30.50 -18.47 29.69
CA ALA A 631 -31.66 -17.59 29.59
C ALA A 631 -32.50 -17.65 30.88
N GLU A 632 -32.71 -16.51 31.53
CA GLU A 632 -33.63 -16.33 32.63
C GLU A 632 -34.94 -15.80 32.06
N LEU A 633 -36.06 -16.55 32.30
CA LEU A 633 -37.36 -16.22 31.76
C LEU A 633 -38.24 -15.56 32.81
N SER A 634 -39.04 -14.60 32.38
CA SER A 634 -40.08 -13.93 33.15
C SER A 634 -41.35 -13.68 32.32
N GLY A 635 -42.43 -13.30 32.94
CA GLY A 635 -43.71 -13.04 32.26
C GLY A 635 -44.36 -11.76 32.70
N VAL A 636 -45.65 -11.59 32.38
CA VAL A 636 -46.50 -10.42 32.74
C VAL A 636 -47.00 -10.47 34.19
N GLY A 637 -46.82 -11.60 34.89
CA GLY A 637 -47.22 -11.81 36.28
C GLY A 637 -46.48 -12.97 36.93
N ILE A 638 -46.64 -13.10 38.23
CA ILE A 638 -46.08 -14.21 39.04
C ILE A 638 -47.25 -15.01 39.60
N GLU A 639 -47.18 -16.34 39.50
CA GLU A 639 -48.19 -17.24 40.05
C GLU A 639 -47.46 -18.39 40.76
N ASP A 640 -47.72 -18.59 42.04
CA ASP A 640 -47.07 -19.58 42.96
C ASP A 640 -45.60 -19.78 42.70
N SER A 641 -45.21 -20.82 41.92
CA SER A 641 -43.84 -21.17 41.60
C SER A 641 -43.46 -20.82 40.13
N GLY A 642 -44.36 -20.20 39.35
CA GLY A 642 -44.20 -19.91 37.92
C GLY A 642 -44.20 -18.44 37.55
N PHE A 643 -44.19 -18.16 36.27
CA PHE A 643 -44.41 -16.84 35.68
C PHE A 643 -45.48 -16.91 34.60
N VAL A 644 -46.37 -15.93 34.57
CA VAL A 644 -47.52 -15.90 33.63
C VAL A 644 -47.04 -15.33 32.31
N ILE A 645 -47.10 -16.11 31.24
CA ILE A 645 -46.77 -15.68 29.86
C ILE A 645 -48.00 -15.04 29.21
N LEU A 646 -49.20 -15.66 29.41
CA LEU A 646 -50.46 -15.20 28.87
C LEU A 646 -51.52 -15.24 29.97
N GLN A 647 -52.21 -14.11 30.16
CA GLN A 647 -53.34 -13.99 31.05
C GLN A 647 -54.64 -13.93 30.21
N GLY A 648 -55.46 -14.97 30.29
CA GLY A 648 -56.71 -15.06 29.57
C GLY A 648 -57.78 -14.07 30.07
N GLN A 649 -58.76 -13.79 29.19
CA GLN A 649 -59.91 -12.97 29.49
C GLN A 649 -61.19 -13.65 28.92
N GLY A 650 -62.29 -13.56 29.64
CA GLY A 650 -63.57 -14.12 29.18
C GLY A 650 -63.70 -15.63 29.49
N LEU A 651 -64.65 -16.30 28.80
CA LEU A 651 -64.93 -17.71 28.94
C LEU A 651 -64.75 -18.44 27.60
N PRO A 652 -63.98 -19.52 27.53
CA PRO A 652 -63.17 -20.09 28.62
C PRO A 652 -61.89 -19.23 28.83
N ARG A 653 -61.51 -19.01 30.09
CA ARG A 653 -60.26 -18.35 30.44
C ARG A 653 -59.10 -19.34 30.32
N VAL A 654 -58.05 -18.99 29.59
CA VAL A 654 -56.84 -19.78 29.41
C VAL A 654 -55.63 -18.95 29.87
N ASP A 655 -55.00 -19.34 30.95
CA ASP A 655 -53.73 -18.76 31.44
C ASP A 655 -52.59 -19.69 31.03
N ILE A 656 -51.47 -19.13 30.58
CA ILE A 656 -50.24 -19.89 30.26
C ILE A 656 -49.16 -19.51 31.27
N VAL A 657 -48.74 -20.51 32.04
CA VAL A 657 -47.70 -20.33 33.09
C VAL A 657 -46.45 -21.10 32.68
N GLY A 658 -45.30 -20.42 32.74
CA GLY A 658 -44.00 -21.01 32.58
C GLY A 658 -43.41 -21.36 33.95
N TYR A 659 -42.83 -22.59 34.09
CA TYR A 659 -42.24 -23.06 35.34
C TYR A 659 -40.72 -23.06 35.31
N ASN A 660 -40.11 -23.18 34.13
CA ASN A 660 -38.64 -23.18 33.97
C ASN A 660 -38.12 -21.75 33.82
N ARG A 661 -37.72 -21.15 34.94
CA ARG A 661 -37.18 -19.79 34.94
C ARG A 661 -35.75 -19.70 34.37
N ARG A 662 -34.95 -20.77 34.38
CA ARG A 662 -33.61 -20.82 33.86
C ARG A 662 -33.44 -21.95 32.87
N VAL A 663 -33.08 -21.64 31.63
CA VAL A 663 -32.99 -22.60 30.53
C VAL A 663 -31.68 -22.36 29.77
N ASN A 664 -31.05 -23.41 29.27
CA ASN A 664 -29.94 -23.25 28.36
C ASN A 664 -30.42 -22.55 27.08
N TRP A 665 -29.65 -21.54 26.61
CA TRP A 665 -30.05 -20.75 25.45
C TRP A 665 -30.22 -21.56 24.18
N ASN A 666 -29.32 -22.51 23.90
CA ASN A 666 -29.43 -23.38 22.72
C ASN A 666 -30.64 -24.29 22.78
N GLU A 667 -31.00 -24.77 23.98
CA GLU A 667 -32.21 -25.58 24.21
C GLU A 667 -33.47 -24.73 23.98
N LEU A 668 -33.51 -23.48 24.47
CA LEU A 668 -34.63 -22.58 24.25
C LEU A 668 -34.80 -22.28 22.75
N LEU A 669 -33.74 -22.06 22.01
CA LEU A 669 -33.76 -21.90 20.56
C LEU A 669 -34.28 -23.15 19.85
N ALA A 670 -33.83 -24.31 20.25
CA ALA A 670 -34.31 -25.59 19.67
C ALA A 670 -35.82 -25.80 19.91
N ARG A 671 -36.32 -25.48 21.10
CA ARG A 671 -37.75 -25.52 21.43
C ARG A 671 -38.53 -24.50 20.59
N LEU A 672 -38.02 -23.27 20.42
CA LEU A 672 -38.61 -22.26 19.57
C LEU A 672 -38.72 -22.72 18.10
N GLN A 673 -37.63 -23.28 17.56
CA GLN A 673 -37.60 -23.81 16.19
C GLN A 673 -38.59 -24.98 16.01
N THR A 674 -38.72 -25.84 17.01
CA THR A 674 -39.68 -26.93 16.99
C THR A 674 -41.14 -26.42 17.03
N ALA A 675 -41.41 -25.41 17.85
CA ALA A 675 -42.72 -24.76 17.90
C ALA A 675 -43.09 -24.11 16.55
N MET A 676 -42.14 -23.52 15.87
CA MET A 676 -42.34 -22.92 14.53
C MET A 676 -42.55 -23.99 13.43
N ARG A 677 -41.92 -25.17 13.53
CA ARG A 677 -42.06 -26.27 12.57
C ARG A 677 -43.32 -27.10 12.81
N GLY A 678 -43.80 -27.17 14.04
CA GLY A 678 -44.94 -27.99 14.44
C GLY A 678 -46.31 -27.53 13.93
N GLY A 679 -46.41 -26.27 13.44
CA GLY A 679 -47.64 -25.76 12.81
C GLY A 679 -47.92 -26.24 11.38
N ALA A 680 -47.01 -26.98 10.75
CA ALA A 680 -47.06 -27.33 9.32
C ALA A 680 -47.54 -28.78 9.01
N ARG A 681 -47.98 -29.57 10.00
CA ARG A 681 -48.55 -30.91 9.74
C ARG A 681 -50.01 -31.00 10.17
N VAL A 682 -50.90 -30.54 9.30
CA VAL A 682 -52.25 -31.16 9.19
C VAL A 682 -52.05 -32.35 8.25
N GLN A 683 -51.90 -33.56 8.82
CA GLN A 683 -52.18 -34.79 8.09
C GLN A 683 -53.69 -34.91 7.99
N THR A 684 -54.27 -34.61 6.83
CA THR A 684 -55.53 -35.20 6.38
C THR A 684 -55.23 -36.66 6.04
N GLY A 685 -55.41 -37.55 7.01
CA GLY A 685 -55.52 -38.97 6.74
C GLY A 685 -56.96 -39.24 6.31
N GLU A 686 -57.09 -39.89 5.18
CA GLU A 686 -58.30 -40.60 4.80
C GLU A 686 -58.68 -41.69 5.83
#